data_3e32b3d771341ba19335facb94bc6859
#
_entry.id   3e32b3d771341ba19335facb94bc6859
#
_cell.length_a   1.000
_cell.length_b   1.000
_cell.length_c   1.000
_cell.angle_alpha   90.00
_cell.angle_beta   90.00
_cell.angle_gamma   90.00
#
_symmetry.space_group_name_H-M   'P 1'
#
loop_
_entity.id
_entity.type
_entity.pdbx_description
1 polymer ?
#
loop_
_entity_poly.entity_id
_entity_poly.type
_entity_poly.pdbx_seq_one_letter_code
_entity_poly.pdbx_strand_id
1 'polypeptide(L)'
;MRNILFSCLFLFCCFSMAGKVPSKQKIRLTDNWEYLKGDLGGIWEVVRPASPGSPETVPIWQKVTLPHCFNAEDAVDPDVNYYQGPGWYKTLLTIDNPYADGRVVLDFEGAGQKTKVYVYTTLVGEHTGGYDGWSVDITEAVKSFMADDKLVKRFKGKIPLSIRCDNSRDLEMIPSDLSDFNLYGGLYRYLNLVYLPKASFEQIRLEPELSANRKEGSVKVKAFFYNPMDIRKADVTVSVYDANRKQIFTQTIENVLPLGNQFLTEVKVKNPVLWDVDSPNLYTCELTINADGQTLTAEESFGFRQFEFQEKGPFFLNGRRILLQGTHRHEDHAGVAQAMTEDMMRTEMQLMKDMGVNFIRLGHYQQSDIILQLCDSLGILVWEEIPWCRGGLGGPVYKEQARRMLTNMIDQHHNHPAVIIWGLGNENDWPNDFSEFDKGAIRTFMKELHDLAHSLDDTRMTAIRRCEFCSDIVDVYSPSIWAGWYRGVFTDYKSVSEQEMQKVKRFLHVEWGGDSHARRHSENVFANLKGIESGNGADERAGDASLYGGAARASKDGDWSESYIVRLIDWHLKEQETMPWLTGAAYWPFKDFSTPVRPENPVPYVNQKGVIERDFTPKESYYVFQSYWTTEPMVHIYGHSWPVRWGNQGDRKEILVYSNCDEVELFMNGVSQGVKKRNSQDYPAAGLRWNCVYEEGKNEIRAVAVKGKTKITDEISQEYQTAKWGEEASVTVHIVSREGDMALLEAQLYDKEGVRCLDSKKYIEFELVGDGILIQNQGTSTGSRKVQAYNGRARIKVNLNKGKSIVAVKSEGIPTVFMEIQ
;
A
#
# COMPACT_ATOMS: atom_id res chain seq x y z
N MET A 1 -8.31 -41.35 24.73
CA MET A 1 -9.02 -42.16 23.73
C MET A 1 -10.29 -41.44 23.27
N ARG A 2 -10.34 -41.08 22.11
CA ARG A 2 -11.34 -40.86 21.06
C ARG A 2 -11.20 -39.48 20.41
N ASN A 3 -10.48 -39.51 19.31
CA ASN A 3 -10.48 -38.50 18.26
C ASN A 3 -11.90 -38.43 17.65
N ILE A 4 -12.42 -37.22 17.51
CA ILE A 4 -13.52 -36.93 16.59
C ILE A 4 -12.98 -35.94 15.58
N LEU A 5 -12.62 -36.47 14.41
CA LEU A 5 -12.42 -35.68 13.18
C LEU A 5 -13.81 -35.16 12.74
N PHE A 6 -13.96 -33.86 12.70
CA PHE A 6 -15.03 -33.18 11.93
C PHE A 6 -14.51 -32.92 10.52
N SER A 7 -14.89 -33.82 9.60
CA SER A 7 -14.72 -33.64 8.17
C SER A 7 -15.87 -32.80 7.67
N CYS A 8 -15.63 -31.48 7.44
CA CYS A 8 -16.58 -30.65 6.72
C CYS A 8 -16.48 -30.97 5.23
N LEU A 9 -17.42 -31.78 4.76
CA LEU A 9 -17.68 -31.99 3.35
C LEU A 9 -18.34 -30.71 2.80
N PHE A 10 -17.57 -29.86 2.09
CA PHE A 10 -18.16 -28.84 1.23
C PHE A 10 -18.77 -29.55 0.01
N LEU A 11 -20.08 -29.67 0.01
CA LEU A 11 -20.84 -29.99 -1.20
C LEU A 11 -20.71 -28.78 -2.14
N PHE A 12 -19.91 -28.94 -3.17
CA PHE A 12 -19.98 -28.10 -4.37
C PHE A 12 -21.29 -28.44 -5.07
N CYS A 13 -22.34 -27.68 -4.81
CA CYS A 13 -23.49 -27.61 -5.69
C CYS A 13 -23.05 -26.90 -6.97
N CYS A 14 -22.64 -27.69 -7.97
CA CYS A 14 -22.58 -27.24 -9.34
C CYS A 14 -24.00 -26.94 -9.81
N PHE A 15 -24.45 -25.72 -9.63
CA PHE A 15 -25.57 -25.20 -10.40
C PHE A 15 -25.04 -24.89 -11.80
N SER A 16 -25.35 -25.72 -12.76
CA SER A 16 -25.21 -25.43 -14.17
C SER A 16 -26.21 -24.32 -14.50
N MET A 17 -25.79 -23.07 -14.36
CA MET A 17 -26.50 -21.96 -15.00
C MET A 17 -26.22 -22.05 -16.49
N ALA A 18 -27.25 -22.41 -17.27
CA ALA A 18 -27.21 -22.37 -18.72
C ALA A 18 -26.85 -20.93 -19.17
N GLY A 19 -25.68 -20.77 -19.79
CA GLY A 19 -25.46 -19.87 -20.88
C GLY A 19 -25.53 -18.36 -20.64
N LYS A 20 -25.05 -17.77 -19.52
CA LYS A 20 -24.65 -16.38 -19.51
C LYS A 20 -23.15 -16.30 -19.81
N VAL A 21 -22.83 -15.86 -21.03
CA VAL A 21 -21.43 -15.60 -21.41
C VAL A 21 -20.85 -14.57 -20.44
N PRO A 22 -19.70 -14.84 -19.80
CA PRO A 22 -19.07 -13.87 -18.91
C PRO A 22 -18.79 -12.58 -19.65
N SER A 23 -18.93 -11.46 -18.95
CA SER A 23 -18.95 -10.08 -19.52
C SER A 23 -17.68 -9.66 -20.17
N LYS A 24 -16.59 -9.89 -20.16
CA LYS A 24 -15.32 -9.85 -20.85
C LYS A 24 -14.69 -11.23 -20.62
N GLN A 25 -14.33 -11.98 -21.61
CA GLN A 25 -13.40 -13.07 -21.35
C GLN A 25 -12.02 -12.42 -21.05
N LYS A 26 -11.86 -12.01 -19.82
CA LYS A 26 -10.64 -11.41 -19.30
C LYS A 26 -9.75 -12.54 -18.77
N ILE A 27 -8.65 -12.79 -19.46
CA ILE A 27 -7.69 -13.84 -19.12
C ILE A 27 -6.43 -13.17 -18.60
N ARG A 28 -6.09 -13.38 -17.33
CA ARG A 28 -4.82 -12.90 -16.76
C ARG A 28 -3.65 -13.64 -17.39
N LEU A 29 -2.70 -12.90 -17.94
CA LEU A 29 -1.49 -13.43 -18.58
C LEU A 29 -0.37 -13.58 -17.53
N THR A 30 -0.50 -14.54 -16.64
CA THR A 30 0.44 -14.70 -15.51
C THR A 30 1.67 -15.52 -15.86
N ASP A 31 1.53 -16.58 -16.67
CA ASP A 31 2.56 -17.59 -16.86
C ASP A 31 3.25 -17.52 -18.22
N ASN A 32 4.35 -18.26 -18.34
CA ASN A 32 5.13 -18.42 -19.57
C ASN A 32 5.76 -17.14 -20.12
N TRP A 33 6.15 -16.25 -19.23
CA TRP A 33 6.91 -15.06 -19.58
C TRP A 33 8.40 -15.28 -19.45
N GLU A 34 9.14 -14.63 -20.35
CA GLU A 34 10.58 -14.47 -20.28
C GLU A 34 10.91 -12.98 -20.16
N TYR A 35 11.84 -12.66 -19.28
CA TYR A 35 12.29 -11.29 -18.96
C TYR A 35 13.78 -11.14 -19.20
N LEU A 36 14.19 -9.98 -19.70
CA LEU A 36 15.57 -9.54 -19.81
C LEU A 36 15.74 -8.12 -19.28
N LYS A 37 16.65 -7.93 -18.32
CA LYS A 37 17.05 -6.61 -17.82
C LYS A 37 18.03 -5.98 -18.79
N GLY A 38 17.71 -4.79 -19.30
CA GLY A 38 18.53 -4.05 -20.27
C GLY A 38 17.86 -3.85 -21.62
N ASP A 39 18.54 -3.17 -22.54
CA ASP A 39 18.08 -2.94 -23.91
C ASP A 39 18.80 -3.82 -24.93
N LEU A 40 18.05 -4.36 -25.86
CA LEU A 40 18.58 -5.12 -26.99
C LEU A 40 18.71 -4.28 -28.27
N GLY A 41 18.43 -2.98 -28.19
CA GLY A 41 18.48 -2.06 -29.32
C GLY A 41 17.23 -2.01 -30.19
N GLY A 42 16.35 -3.02 -30.14
CA GLY A 42 15.08 -3.00 -30.86
C GLY A 42 14.37 -4.35 -30.92
N ILE A 43 13.13 -4.34 -31.44
CA ILE A 43 12.26 -5.52 -31.50
C ILE A 43 12.84 -6.68 -32.30
N TRP A 44 13.63 -6.41 -33.35
CA TRP A 44 14.25 -7.45 -34.15
C TRP A 44 15.20 -8.31 -33.35
N GLU A 45 15.92 -7.75 -32.40
CA GLU A 45 16.85 -8.49 -31.54
C GLU A 45 16.09 -9.37 -30.51
N VAL A 46 14.88 -8.98 -30.16
CA VAL A 46 14.00 -9.76 -29.25
C VAL A 46 13.44 -11.00 -29.94
N VAL A 47 12.99 -10.86 -31.20
CA VAL A 47 12.29 -11.92 -31.94
C VAL A 47 13.21 -12.74 -32.84
N ARG A 48 14.45 -12.30 -33.04
CA ARG A 48 15.42 -13.02 -33.88
C ARG A 48 15.76 -14.38 -33.26
N PRO A 49 15.72 -15.47 -34.05
CA PRO A 49 16.20 -16.76 -33.55
C PRO A 49 17.72 -16.70 -33.30
N ALA A 50 18.17 -17.42 -32.26
CA ALA A 50 19.58 -17.63 -32.06
C ALA A 50 20.23 -18.21 -33.33
N SER A 51 21.30 -17.60 -33.80
CA SER A 51 22.04 -18.14 -34.96
C SER A 51 22.72 -19.45 -34.58
N PRO A 52 22.55 -20.52 -35.37
CA PRO A 52 23.28 -21.76 -35.11
C PRO A 52 24.78 -21.50 -35.11
N GLY A 53 25.50 -21.80 -34.04
CA GLY A 53 26.94 -21.65 -33.94
C GLY A 53 27.49 -20.37 -33.30
N SER A 54 26.67 -19.50 -32.78
CA SER A 54 27.06 -18.34 -31.94
C SER A 54 26.68 -18.55 -30.47
N PRO A 55 27.45 -19.29 -29.69
CA PRO A 55 27.11 -19.51 -28.27
C PRO A 55 27.34 -18.31 -27.35
N GLU A 56 28.09 -17.31 -27.80
CA GLU A 56 28.59 -16.25 -26.90
C GLU A 56 27.76 -14.96 -26.85
N THR A 57 26.68 -14.83 -27.61
CA THR A 57 25.89 -13.59 -27.68
C THR A 57 24.39 -13.75 -27.56
N VAL A 58 23.91 -14.89 -27.05
CA VAL A 58 22.47 -15.07 -26.82
C VAL A 58 22.10 -14.39 -25.50
N PRO A 59 21.19 -13.40 -25.48
CA PRO A 59 20.71 -12.79 -24.26
C PRO A 59 20.15 -13.86 -23.31
N ILE A 60 20.52 -13.79 -22.03
CA ILE A 60 20.01 -14.72 -21.02
C ILE A 60 18.63 -14.21 -20.58
N TRP A 61 17.59 -14.88 -21.04
CA TRP A 61 16.22 -14.63 -20.63
C TRP A 61 15.89 -15.41 -19.36
N GLN A 62 15.33 -14.70 -18.39
CA GLN A 62 14.85 -15.28 -17.13
C GLN A 62 13.37 -15.64 -17.25
N LYS A 63 12.97 -16.80 -16.76
CA LYS A 63 11.55 -17.14 -16.65
C LYS A 63 10.93 -16.40 -15.46
N VAL A 64 9.82 -15.72 -15.72
CA VAL A 64 9.09 -14.95 -14.71
C VAL A 64 7.60 -15.22 -14.81
N THR A 65 6.89 -14.93 -13.71
CA THR A 65 5.43 -14.86 -13.66
C THR A 65 5.01 -13.40 -13.49
N LEU A 66 3.83 -13.01 -13.99
CA LEU A 66 3.29 -11.69 -13.77
C LEU A 66 2.29 -11.68 -12.59
N PRO A 67 2.22 -10.59 -11.82
CA PRO A 67 2.98 -9.34 -11.96
C PRO A 67 4.48 -9.52 -11.62
N HIS A 68 5.34 -8.75 -12.28
CA HIS A 68 6.79 -8.80 -12.09
C HIS A 68 7.41 -7.40 -12.08
N CYS A 69 8.23 -7.13 -11.06
CA CYS A 69 9.00 -5.90 -10.91
C CYS A 69 10.50 -6.22 -11.01
N PHE A 70 11.22 -5.58 -11.92
CA PHE A 70 12.66 -5.85 -12.04
C PHE A 70 13.53 -5.12 -11.02
N ASN A 71 12.91 -4.38 -10.11
CA ASN A 71 13.55 -3.73 -8.95
C ASN A 71 13.24 -4.41 -7.61
N ALA A 72 12.69 -5.61 -7.61
CA ALA A 72 12.24 -6.28 -6.39
C ALA A 72 13.35 -6.47 -5.35
N GLU A 73 14.60 -6.65 -5.79
CA GLU A 73 15.76 -6.88 -4.93
C GLU A 73 16.66 -5.65 -4.80
N ASP A 74 16.91 -4.92 -5.89
CA ASP A 74 17.89 -3.83 -5.93
C ASP A 74 17.39 -2.54 -5.27
N ALA A 75 16.07 -2.38 -5.09
CA ALA A 75 15.48 -1.22 -4.44
C ALA A 75 15.85 -1.06 -2.95
N VAL A 76 16.31 -2.13 -2.30
CA VAL A 76 16.72 -2.14 -0.88
C VAL A 76 18.08 -2.82 -0.68
N ASP A 77 18.85 -3.01 -1.74
CA ASP A 77 20.23 -3.51 -1.66
C ASP A 77 21.14 -2.36 -1.21
N PRO A 78 21.86 -2.48 -0.07
CA PRO A 78 22.68 -1.41 0.45
C PRO A 78 23.91 -1.06 -0.40
N ASP A 79 24.30 -1.90 -1.36
CA ASP A 79 25.53 -1.75 -2.12
C ASP A 79 25.32 -1.24 -3.55
N VAL A 80 24.06 -1.13 -4.01
CA VAL A 80 23.75 -0.70 -5.37
C VAL A 80 22.65 0.35 -5.37
N ASN A 81 22.66 1.23 -6.36
CA ASN A 81 21.49 2.03 -6.69
C ASN A 81 20.52 1.16 -7.49
N TYR A 82 19.20 1.30 -7.20
CA TYR A 82 18.22 0.53 -7.96
C TYR A 82 18.28 0.87 -9.45
N TYR A 83 18.03 -0.13 -10.27
CA TYR A 83 18.13 -0.02 -11.72
C TYR A 83 17.08 0.93 -12.29
N GLN A 84 17.52 1.90 -13.07
CA GLN A 84 16.71 2.78 -13.89
C GLN A 84 17.10 2.59 -15.35
N GLY A 85 16.21 1.99 -16.13
CA GLY A 85 16.48 1.64 -17.52
C GLY A 85 15.43 0.71 -18.10
N PRO A 86 15.61 0.26 -19.37
CA PRO A 86 14.70 -0.63 -20.04
C PRO A 86 14.75 -2.07 -19.53
N GLY A 87 13.65 -2.76 -19.67
CA GLY A 87 13.52 -4.21 -19.53
C GLY A 87 12.57 -4.76 -20.58
N TRP A 88 12.87 -5.93 -21.12
CA TRP A 88 12.06 -6.59 -22.12
C TRP A 88 11.34 -7.80 -21.55
N TYR A 89 10.07 -7.94 -21.89
CA TYR A 89 9.24 -9.11 -21.64
C TYR A 89 8.79 -9.72 -22.94
N LYS A 90 8.72 -11.05 -23.02
CA LYS A 90 8.15 -11.75 -24.17
C LYS A 90 7.40 -13.00 -23.77
N THR A 91 6.36 -13.32 -24.54
CA THR A 91 5.59 -14.56 -24.42
C THR A 91 4.99 -14.95 -25.78
N LEU A 92 4.37 -16.11 -25.84
CA LEU A 92 3.64 -16.61 -27.00
C LEU A 92 2.16 -16.79 -26.65
N LEU A 93 1.32 -15.94 -27.26
CA LEU A 93 -0.13 -15.98 -27.05
C LEU A 93 -0.78 -17.09 -27.89
N THR A 94 -1.76 -17.77 -27.31
CA THR A 94 -2.75 -18.54 -28.04
C THR A 94 -4.04 -17.72 -28.07
N ILE A 95 -4.55 -17.44 -29.28
CA ILE A 95 -5.78 -16.65 -29.43
C ILE A 95 -6.92 -17.63 -29.71
N ASP A 96 -7.91 -17.61 -28.83
CA ASP A 96 -9.15 -18.40 -28.91
C ASP A 96 -10.33 -17.47 -28.65
N ASN A 97 -10.60 -16.59 -29.65
CA ASN A 97 -11.64 -15.59 -29.55
C ASN A 97 -13.03 -16.22 -29.79
N PRO A 98 -13.92 -16.21 -28.81
CA PRO A 98 -15.26 -16.79 -28.96
C PRO A 98 -16.19 -15.97 -29.86
N TYR A 99 -15.80 -14.75 -30.22
CA TYR A 99 -16.60 -13.87 -31.06
C TYR A 99 -16.12 -13.92 -32.51
N ALA A 100 -16.98 -14.31 -33.43
CA ALA A 100 -16.68 -14.27 -34.87
C ALA A 100 -16.39 -12.82 -35.29
N ASP A 101 -15.23 -12.60 -35.91
CA ASP A 101 -14.73 -11.25 -36.27
C ASP A 101 -14.64 -10.30 -35.05
N GLY A 102 -14.58 -10.83 -33.83
CA GLY A 102 -14.45 -10.06 -32.61
C GLY A 102 -13.07 -9.44 -32.42
N ARG A 103 -12.93 -8.66 -31.36
CA ARG A 103 -11.73 -7.90 -31.06
C ARG A 103 -10.85 -8.65 -30.05
N VAL A 104 -9.56 -8.45 -30.15
CA VAL A 104 -8.53 -8.96 -29.22
C VAL A 104 -7.81 -7.75 -28.62
N VAL A 105 -7.95 -7.57 -27.32
CA VAL A 105 -7.44 -6.39 -26.62
C VAL A 105 -6.49 -6.83 -25.48
N LEU A 106 -5.40 -6.13 -25.33
CA LEU A 106 -4.55 -6.20 -24.14
C LEU A 106 -4.97 -5.09 -23.18
N ASP A 107 -5.26 -5.46 -21.92
CA ASP A 107 -5.72 -4.56 -20.88
C ASP A 107 -4.70 -4.53 -19.74
N PHE A 108 -4.02 -3.40 -19.57
CA PHE A 108 -2.97 -3.16 -18.59
C PHE A 108 -3.55 -2.42 -17.38
N GLU A 109 -3.41 -2.98 -16.19
CA GLU A 109 -3.75 -2.29 -14.94
C GLU A 109 -2.68 -1.26 -14.53
N GLY A 110 -1.52 -1.30 -15.16
CA GLY A 110 -0.37 -0.41 -14.99
C GLY A 110 0.93 -1.11 -15.37
N ALA A 111 1.88 -0.36 -15.91
CA ALA A 111 3.19 -0.87 -16.29
C ALA A 111 4.22 0.28 -16.34
N GLY A 112 5.39 0.04 -15.86
CA GLY A 112 6.24 1.17 -15.58
C GLY A 112 7.55 1.34 -16.31
N GLN A 113 7.85 2.59 -16.60
CA GLN A 113 6.99 3.80 -16.57
C GLN A 113 6.60 4.19 -18.00
N LYS A 114 7.45 3.87 -18.98
CA LYS A 114 7.23 4.01 -20.41
C LYS A 114 7.14 2.64 -21.03
N THR A 115 6.04 2.32 -21.68
CA THR A 115 5.76 0.97 -22.18
C THR A 115 5.53 0.98 -23.67
N LYS A 116 6.14 0.02 -24.38
CA LYS A 116 5.92 -0.24 -25.81
C LYS A 116 5.51 -1.68 -26.01
N VAL A 117 4.47 -1.90 -26.81
CA VAL A 117 3.86 -3.23 -27.04
C VAL A 117 4.01 -3.63 -28.49
N TYR A 118 4.51 -4.83 -28.74
CA TYR A 118 4.72 -5.36 -30.08
C TYR A 118 4.05 -6.72 -30.25
N VAL A 119 3.30 -6.87 -31.33
CA VAL A 119 2.88 -8.17 -31.86
C VAL A 119 3.87 -8.55 -32.94
N TYR A 120 4.70 -9.58 -32.68
CA TYR A 120 5.88 -9.94 -33.47
C TYR A 120 6.81 -8.72 -33.64
N THR A 121 6.86 -8.07 -34.81
CA THR A 121 7.67 -6.88 -35.06
C THR A 121 6.86 -5.60 -35.19
N THR A 122 5.54 -5.69 -35.12
CA THR A 122 4.64 -4.55 -35.28
C THR A 122 4.40 -3.86 -33.96
N LEU A 123 4.78 -2.59 -33.83
CA LEU A 123 4.41 -1.75 -32.71
C LEU A 123 2.90 -1.53 -32.74
N VAL A 124 2.20 -1.96 -31.70
CA VAL A 124 0.73 -1.88 -31.61
C VAL A 124 0.25 -0.85 -30.59
N GLY A 125 1.10 -0.43 -29.65
CA GLY A 125 0.76 0.59 -28.66
C GLY A 125 1.94 1.07 -27.84
N GLU A 126 1.80 2.29 -27.34
CA GLU A 126 2.75 2.94 -26.42
C GLU A 126 1.97 3.63 -25.30
N HIS A 127 2.54 3.64 -24.11
CA HIS A 127 1.98 4.37 -22.97
C HIS A 127 3.11 4.98 -22.12
N THR A 128 2.87 6.19 -21.59
CA THR A 128 3.76 6.86 -20.64
C THR A 128 2.97 7.15 -19.38
N GLY A 129 3.49 6.67 -18.26
CA GLY A 129 2.83 6.69 -16.95
C GLY A 129 2.66 5.27 -16.43
N GLY A 130 3.02 5.06 -15.15
CA GLY A 130 3.05 3.71 -14.58
C GLY A 130 1.78 3.30 -13.85
N TYR A 131 0.90 4.24 -13.57
CA TYR A 131 -0.11 4.04 -12.53
C TYR A 131 -1.56 4.05 -13.02
N ASP A 132 -1.85 4.61 -14.19
CA ASP A 132 -3.17 4.57 -14.79
C ASP A 132 -3.37 3.30 -15.65
N GLY A 133 -4.59 2.78 -15.69
CA GLY A 133 -4.97 1.67 -16.55
C GLY A 133 -5.12 2.11 -18.02
N TRP A 134 -4.77 1.24 -18.95
CA TRP A 134 -4.86 1.50 -20.39
C TRP A 134 -5.00 0.21 -21.20
N SER A 135 -5.49 0.30 -22.43
CA SER A 135 -5.73 -0.85 -23.30
C SER A 135 -5.14 -0.66 -24.70
N VAL A 136 -4.80 -1.77 -25.32
CA VAL A 136 -4.30 -1.82 -26.71
C VAL A 136 -5.09 -2.84 -27.50
N ASP A 137 -5.76 -2.40 -28.59
CA ASP A 137 -6.40 -3.30 -29.52
C ASP A 137 -5.36 -3.89 -30.50
N ILE A 138 -5.14 -5.20 -30.39
CA ILE A 138 -4.14 -5.93 -31.19
C ILE A 138 -4.77 -6.72 -32.34
N THR A 139 -6.06 -6.56 -32.59
CA THR A 139 -6.84 -7.38 -33.53
C THR A 139 -6.24 -7.42 -34.92
N GLU A 140 -5.93 -6.26 -35.50
CA GLU A 140 -5.40 -6.20 -36.88
C GLU A 140 -3.97 -6.75 -36.97
N ALA A 141 -3.14 -6.56 -35.94
CA ALA A 141 -1.80 -7.15 -35.90
C ALA A 141 -1.88 -8.67 -35.79
N VAL A 142 -2.81 -9.20 -34.99
CA VAL A 142 -3.10 -10.65 -34.89
C VAL A 142 -3.56 -11.21 -36.25
N LYS A 143 -4.51 -10.56 -36.93
CA LYS A 143 -4.98 -10.97 -38.27
C LYS A 143 -3.85 -10.97 -39.30
N SER A 144 -3.04 -9.90 -39.31
CA SER A 144 -1.90 -9.78 -40.24
C SER A 144 -0.86 -10.87 -40.00
N PHE A 145 -0.57 -11.19 -38.74
CA PHE A 145 0.35 -12.28 -38.37
C PHE A 145 -0.21 -13.64 -38.82
N MET A 146 -1.48 -13.92 -38.56
CA MET A 146 -2.13 -15.19 -38.90
C MET A 146 -2.34 -15.37 -40.44
N ALA A 147 -2.26 -14.30 -41.23
CA ALA A 147 -2.30 -14.36 -42.69
C ALA A 147 -0.94 -14.76 -43.32
N ASP A 148 0.15 -14.77 -42.58
CA ASP A 148 1.48 -15.18 -43.03
C ASP A 148 1.76 -16.64 -42.64
N ASP A 149 1.56 -17.57 -43.57
CA ASP A 149 1.75 -19.01 -43.39
C ASP A 149 3.18 -19.36 -42.89
N LYS A 150 4.22 -18.57 -43.27
CA LYS A 150 5.59 -18.81 -42.82
C LYS A 150 5.75 -18.49 -41.34
N LEU A 151 5.15 -17.39 -40.89
CA LEU A 151 5.14 -17.01 -39.47
C LEU A 151 4.33 -18.01 -38.66
N VAL A 152 3.13 -18.32 -39.09
CA VAL A 152 2.25 -19.30 -38.42
C VAL A 152 2.96 -20.64 -38.26
N LYS A 153 3.62 -21.16 -39.29
CA LYS A 153 4.40 -22.39 -39.23
C LYS A 153 5.60 -22.26 -38.27
N ARG A 154 6.34 -21.15 -38.35
CA ARG A 154 7.52 -20.88 -37.49
C ARG A 154 7.14 -20.89 -36.00
N PHE A 155 6.06 -20.24 -35.63
CA PHE A 155 5.61 -20.10 -34.25
C PHE A 155 4.53 -21.10 -33.84
N LYS A 156 4.27 -22.13 -34.67
CA LYS A 156 3.31 -23.23 -34.42
C LYS A 156 1.90 -22.68 -34.09
N GLY A 157 1.46 -21.66 -34.79
CA GLY A 157 0.15 -21.03 -34.59
C GLY A 157 0.04 -20.09 -33.37
N LYS A 158 1.10 -19.91 -32.62
CA LYS A 158 1.14 -18.96 -31.49
C LYS A 158 1.66 -17.60 -31.94
N ILE A 159 1.22 -16.55 -31.28
CA ILE A 159 1.54 -15.16 -31.63
C ILE A 159 2.58 -14.60 -30.66
N PRO A 160 3.76 -14.18 -31.14
CA PRO A 160 4.76 -13.52 -30.29
C PRO A 160 4.27 -12.16 -29.81
N LEU A 161 4.20 -11.99 -28.50
CA LEU A 161 3.99 -10.73 -27.81
C LEU A 161 5.29 -10.31 -27.14
N SER A 162 5.72 -9.06 -27.38
CA SER A 162 6.88 -8.49 -26.71
C SER A 162 6.52 -7.11 -26.13
N ILE A 163 6.97 -6.84 -24.90
CA ILE A 163 6.70 -5.60 -24.19
C ILE A 163 8.00 -5.05 -23.64
N ARG A 164 8.29 -3.78 -23.93
CA ARG A 164 9.41 -3.06 -23.35
C ARG A 164 8.90 -2.09 -22.30
N CYS A 165 9.35 -2.24 -21.08
CA CYS A 165 9.12 -1.29 -19.98
C CYS A 165 10.43 -0.54 -19.71
N ASP A 166 10.34 0.75 -19.37
CA ASP A 166 11.50 1.59 -19.11
C ASP A 166 11.19 2.59 -17.98
N ASN A 167 11.91 2.47 -16.85
CA ASN A 167 11.80 3.37 -15.71
C ASN A 167 12.95 4.39 -15.63
N SER A 168 13.65 4.65 -16.74
CA SER A 168 14.67 5.69 -16.81
C SER A 168 14.11 7.04 -16.38
N ARG A 169 14.92 7.81 -15.65
CA ARG A 169 14.59 9.17 -15.24
C ARG A 169 14.20 10.03 -16.44
N ASP A 170 13.12 10.76 -16.31
CA ASP A 170 12.61 11.66 -17.33
C ASP A 170 11.83 12.80 -16.67
N LEU A 171 12.26 14.05 -16.87
CA LEU A 171 11.62 15.23 -16.30
C LEU A 171 10.28 15.57 -16.97
N GLU A 172 9.98 15.00 -18.12
CA GLU A 172 8.67 15.13 -18.76
C GLU A 172 7.66 14.08 -18.29
N MET A 173 8.10 13.13 -17.45
CA MET A 173 7.26 12.08 -16.87
C MET A 173 6.76 12.45 -15.50
N ILE A 174 5.58 11.99 -15.13
CA ILE A 174 4.96 12.15 -13.82
C ILE A 174 4.76 10.77 -13.17
N PRO A 175 5.24 10.53 -11.92
CA PRO A 175 6.00 11.43 -11.08
C PRO A 175 7.44 11.63 -11.58
N SER A 176 8.04 12.73 -11.14
CA SER A 176 9.46 12.95 -11.35
C SER A 176 10.30 12.15 -10.34
N ASP A 177 11.60 12.06 -10.59
CA ASP A 177 12.53 11.18 -9.87
C ASP A 177 12.84 11.59 -8.42
N LEU A 178 12.47 12.78 -7.97
CA LEU A 178 12.76 13.26 -6.60
C LEU A 178 11.69 12.89 -5.56
N SER A 179 10.78 12.01 -5.87
CA SER A 179 9.80 11.51 -4.92
C SER A 179 10.45 10.65 -3.83
N ASP A 180 9.88 10.66 -2.61
CA ASP A 180 10.33 9.79 -1.49
C ASP A 180 9.82 8.35 -1.65
N PHE A 181 9.84 7.83 -2.88
CA PHE A 181 9.54 6.44 -3.22
C PHE A 181 10.19 6.07 -4.54
N ASN A 182 10.41 4.76 -4.77
CA ASN A 182 11.06 4.28 -5.98
C ASN A 182 10.12 4.34 -7.20
N LEU A 183 10.66 4.74 -8.35
CA LEU A 183 10.01 4.57 -9.65
C LEU A 183 10.33 3.19 -10.17
N TYR A 184 9.46 2.25 -9.88
CA TYR A 184 9.66 0.87 -10.26
C TYR A 184 9.48 0.64 -11.77
N GLY A 185 10.15 -0.38 -12.28
CA GLY A 185 10.00 -0.82 -13.65
C GLY A 185 9.47 -2.23 -13.77
N GLY A 186 8.73 -2.48 -14.84
CA GLY A 186 8.22 -3.79 -15.18
C GLY A 186 6.71 -3.86 -15.42
N LEU A 187 6.22 -5.09 -15.58
CA LEU A 187 4.79 -5.42 -15.63
C LEU A 187 4.34 -5.75 -14.20
N TYR A 188 4.33 -4.75 -13.35
CA TYR A 188 4.13 -4.89 -11.91
C TYR A 188 2.65 -4.88 -11.48
N ARG A 189 1.72 -4.65 -12.40
CA ARG A 189 0.29 -4.92 -12.23
C ARG A 189 -0.18 -5.95 -13.24
N TYR A 190 -1.40 -6.44 -13.10
CA TYR A 190 -1.91 -7.47 -13.99
C TYR A 190 -2.04 -6.97 -15.44
N LEU A 191 -1.68 -7.86 -16.35
CA LEU A 191 -1.92 -7.75 -17.79
C LEU A 191 -2.94 -8.80 -18.18
N ASN A 192 -3.99 -8.36 -18.88
CA ASN A 192 -5.09 -9.23 -19.27
C ASN A 192 -5.24 -9.27 -20.79
N LEU A 193 -5.57 -10.44 -21.29
CA LEU A 193 -6.05 -10.64 -22.66
C LEU A 193 -7.57 -10.64 -22.62
N VAL A 194 -8.19 -9.76 -23.40
CA VAL A 194 -9.64 -9.55 -23.39
C VAL A 194 -10.21 -9.77 -24.79
N TYR A 195 -11.24 -10.62 -24.87
CA TYR A 195 -12.00 -10.82 -26.10
C TYR A 195 -13.30 -10.00 -26.05
N LEU A 196 -13.54 -9.22 -27.07
CA LEU A 196 -14.71 -8.37 -27.19
C LEU A 196 -15.48 -8.67 -28.48
N PRO A 197 -16.81 -8.56 -28.50
CA PRO A 197 -17.57 -8.57 -29.74
C PRO A 197 -17.28 -7.33 -30.60
N LYS A 198 -17.91 -7.23 -31.77
CA LYS A 198 -17.74 -6.10 -32.71
C LYS A 198 -18.09 -4.74 -32.09
N ALA A 199 -19.06 -4.70 -31.17
CA ALA A 199 -19.41 -3.53 -30.38
C ALA A 199 -19.54 -3.94 -28.90
N SER A 200 -19.01 -3.14 -27.98
CA SER A 200 -18.99 -3.41 -26.56
C SER A 200 -19.09 -2.11 -25.74
N PHE A 201 -19.08 -2.22 -24.44
CA PHE A 201 -18.90 -1.08 -23.54
C PHE A 201 -17.41 -0.78 -23.38
N GLU A 202 -17.03 0.48 -23.46
CA GLU A 202 -15.74 0.98 -23.02
C GLU A 202 -15.78 1.25 -21.52
N GLN A 203 -16.84 1.93 -21.06
CA GLN A 203 -17.09 2.27 -19.68
C GLN A 203 -18.59 2.22 -19.38
N ILE A 204 -18.94 1.81 -18.16
CA ILE A 204 -20.26 1.95 -17.57
C ILE A 204 -20.15 2.96 -16.44
N ARG A 205 -20.93 4.02 -16.47
CA ARG A 205 -20.93 5.06 -15.45
C ARG A 205 -22.27 5.07 -14.72
N LEU A 206 -22.21 4.92 -13.41
CA LEU A 206 -23.36 4.90 -12.50
C LEU A 206 -23.33 6.16 -11.63
N GLU A 207 -24.44 6.91 -11.62
CA GLU A 207 -24.58 8.13 -10.84
C GLU A 207 -25.71 7.95 -9.81
N PRO A 208 -25.39 7.38 -8.62
CA PRO A 208 -26.37 7.21 -7.55
C PRO A 208 -26.65 8.54 -6.85
N GLU A 209 -27.91 8.86 -6.66
CA GLU A 209 -28.38 10.03 -5.93
C GLU A 209 -29.32 9.61 -4.79
N LEU A 210 -29.34 10.36 -3.71
CA LEU A 210 -30.23 10.17 -2.57
C LEU A 210 -31.06 11.43 -2.31
N SER A 211 -32.36 11.25 -1.99
CA SER A 211 -33.15 12.33 -1.44
C SER A 211 -32.61 12.81 -0.10
N ALA A 212 -32.87 14.07 0.26
CA ALA A 212 -32.39 14.66 1.51
C ALA A 212 -32.76 13.85 2.77
N ASN A 213 -33.91 13.16 2.76
CA ASN A 213 -34.35 12.29 3.85
C ASN A 213 -33.85 10.84 3.70
N ARG A 214 -33.07 10.52 2.65
CA ARG A 214 -32.48 9.20 2.34
C ARG A 214 -33.50 8.06 2.16
N LYS A 215 -34.78 8.37 1.92
CA LYS A 215 -35.83 7.37 1.70
C LYS A 215 -36.03 7.00 0.24
N GLU A 216 -35.53 7.81 -0.65
CA GLU A 216 -35.61 7.58 -2.08
C GLU A 216 -34.20 7.70 -2.67
N GLY A 217 -33.81 6.71 -3.46
CA GLY A 217 -32.60 6.70 -4.26
C GLY A 217 -32.93 6.65 -5.74
N SER A 218 -32.06 7.19 -6.56
CA SER A 218 -32.05 6.93 -7.98
C SER A 218 -30.63 6.68 -8.47
N VAL A 219 -30.48 5.91 -9.53
CA VAL A 219 -29.19 5.76 -10.21
C VAL A 219 -29.39 5.99 -11.70
N LYS A 220 -28.66 6.97 -12.24
CA LYS A 220 -28.57 7.20 -13.68
C LYS A 220 -27.54 6.24 -14.25
N VAL A 221 -27.91 5.51 -15.29
CA VAL A 221 -27.07 4.54 -15.96
C VAL A 221 -26.64 5.11 -17.30
N LYS A 222 -25.34 5.29 -17.48
CA LYS A 222 -24.72 5.76 -18.74
C LYS A 222 -23.75 4.71 -19.25
N ALA A 223 -23.58 4.62 -20.57
CA ALA A 223 -22.59 3.76 -21.19
C ALA A 223 -21.76 4.52 -22.22
N PHE A 224 -20.47 4.30 -22.21
CA PHE A 224 -19.54 4.65 -23.28
C PHE A 224 -19.33 3.41 -24.12
N PHE A 225 -19.47 3.54 -25.43
CA PHE A 225 -19.42 2.40 -26.34
C PHE A 225 -18.07 2.34 -27.06
N TYR A 226 -17.49 1.15 -27.08
CA TYR A 226 -16.38 0.78 -27.94
C TYR A 226 -16.92 0.07 -29.19
N ASN A 227 -16.89 0.75 -30.34
CA ASN A 227 -17.51 0.29 -31.57
C ASN A 227 -16.65 0.59 -32.80
N PRO A 228 -15.46 -0.01 -32.93
CA PRO A 228 -14.54 0.24 -34.04
C PRO A 228 -15.04 -0.32 -35.38
N MET A 229 -16.06 -1.18 -35.37
CA MET A 229 -16.67 -1.80 -36.56
C MET A 229 -17.87 -1.07 -37.10
N ASP A 230 -18.21 0.10 -36.53
CA ASP A 230 -19.32 0.95 -36.94
C ASP A 230 -20.70 0.24 -37.00
N ILE A 231 -20.97 -0.60 -36.00
CA ILE A 231 -22.28 -1.23 -35.82
C ILE A 231 -23.32 -0.14 -35.58
N ARG A 232 -24.43 -0.16 -36.34
CA ARG A 232 -25.42 0.92 -36.32
C ARG A 232 -26.57 0.71 -35.36
N LYS A 233 -26.77 -0.52 -34.89
CA LYS A 233 -27.88 -0.86 -33.99
C LYS A 233 -27.47 -1.93 -33.02
N ALA A 234 -27.84 -1.72 -31.79
CA ALA A 234 -27.70 -2.70 -30.71
C ALA A 234 -28.91 -2.63 -29.78
N ASP A 235 -29.24 -3.74 -29.13
CA ASP A 235 -30.19 -3.73 -28.02
C ASP A 235 -29.40 -3.78 -26.73
N VAL A 236 -29.72 -2.92 -25.75
CA VAL A 236 -29.06 -2.83 -24.47
C VAL A 236 -30.07 -3.12 -23.37
N THR A 237 -29.80 -4.16 -22.57
CA THR A 237 -30.60 -4.49 -21.40
C THR A 237 -29.85 -4.02 -20.16
N VAL A 238 -30.52 -3.23 -19.32
CA VAL A 238 -30.07 -2.78 -18.00
C VAL A 238 -30.82 -3.57 -16.95
N SER A 239 -30.12 -4.26 -16.06
CA SER A 239 -30.68 -4.95 -14.89
C SER A 239 -29.97 -4.47 -13.62
N VAL A 240 -30.74 -4.19 -12.55
CA VAL A 240 -30.19 -3.78 -11.26
C VAL A 240 -30.59 -4.78 -10.18
N TYR A 241 -29.61 -5.15 -9.37
CA TYR A 241 -29.75 -6.10 -8.26
C TYR A 241 -29.41 -5.42 -6.94
N ASP A 242 -30.15 -5.75 -5.90
CA ASP A 242 -29.85 -5.29 -4.52
C ASP A 242 -28.64 -6.05 -3.90
N ALA A 243 -28.28 -5.68 -2.68
CA ALA A 243 -27.15 -6.29 -1.94
C ALA A 243 -27.30 -7.81 -1.72
N ASN A 244 -28.51 -8.36 -1.85
CA ASN A 244 -28.80 -9.79 -1.77
C ASN A 244 -28.86 -10.47 -3.15
N ARG A 245 -28.44 -9.78 -4.22
CA ARG A 245 -28.52 -10.25 -5.63
C ARG A 245 -29.96 -10.48 -6.11
N LYS A 246 -30.95 -9.85 -5.47
CA LYS A 246 -32.34 -9.85 -5.95
C LYS A 246 -32.48 -8.77 -7.02
N GLN A 247 -32.99 -9.18 -8.18
CA GLN A 247 -33.32 -8.24 -9.26
C GLN A 247 -34.44 -7.29 -8.84
N ILE A 248 -34.16 -5.99 -8.85
CA ILE A 248 -35.09 -4.93 -8.51
C ILE A 248 -35.54 -4.11 -9.73
N PHE A 249 -34.81 -4.20 -10.83
CA PHE A 249 -35.14 -3.51 -12.08
C PHE A 249 -34.59 -4.28 -13.28
N THR A 250 -35.31 -4.22 -14.43
CA THR A 250 -34.78 -4.60 -15.73
C THR A 250 -35.51 -3.84 -16.83
N GLN A 251 -34.78 -3.42 -17.85
CA GLN A 251 -35.30 -2.72 -19.03
C GLN A 251 -34.42 -3.02 -20.22
N THR A 252 -35.02 -3.34 -21.35
CA THR A 252 -34.35 -3.42 -22.67
C THR A 252 -34.64 -2.16 -23.47
N ILE A 253 -33.58 -1.55 -23.99
CA ILE A 253 -33.61 -0.38 -24.87
C ILE A 253 -33.22 -0.87 -26.27
N GLU A 254 -34.18 -0.87 -27.15
CA GLU A 254 -34.00 -1.40 -28.51
C GLU A 254 -33.41 -0.35 -29.44
N ASN A 255 -32.66 -0.81 -30.46
CA ASN A 255 -32.11 0.02 -31.56
C ASN A 255 -31.22 1.19 -31.10
N VAL A 256 -30.46 1.01 -30.04
CA VAL A 256 -29.43 1.97 -29.59
C VAL A 256 -28.35 2.07 -30.64
N LEU A 257 -27.92 3.27 -31.02
CA LEU A 257 -26.68 3.46 -31.79
C LEU A 257 -25.50 3.37 -30.82
N PRO A 258 -24.67 2.32 -30.85
CA PRO A 258 -23.61 2.14 -29.85
C PRO A 258 -22.40 3.05 -30.18
N LEU A 259 -22.55 4.36 -29.93
CA LEU A 259 -21.55 5.39 -30.21
C LEU A 259 -21.47 6.44 -29.10
N GLY A 260 -20.25 6.66 -28.61
CA GLY A 260 -19.93 7.68 -27.59
C GLY A 260 -20.65 7.44 -26.26
N ASN A 261 -20.80 8.51 -25.49
CA ASN A 261 -21.46 8.47 -24.19
C ASN A 261 -22.96 8.61 -24.34
N GLN A 262 -23.72 7.67 -23.77
CA GLN A 262 -25.17 7.70 -23.84
C GLN A 262 -25.82 7.46 -22.49
N PHE A 263 -26.82 8.26 -22.16
CA PHE A 263 -27.76 7.98 -21.08
C PHE A 263 -28.69 6.84 -21.49
N LEU A 264 -28.75 5.79 -20.71
CA LEU A 264 -29.58 4.62 -20.98
C LEU A 264 -30.89 4.67 -20.22
N THR A 265 -30.86 4.85 -18.90
CA THR A 265 -32.06 4.87 -18.05
C THR A 265 -31.77 5.47 -16.69
N GLU A 266 -32.83 5.76 -15.93
CA GLU A 266 -32.77 6.11 -14.49
C GLU A 266 -33.58 5.08 -13.71
N VAL A 267 -32.96 4.44 -12.73
CA VAL A 267 -33.57 3.43 -11.87
C VAL A 267 -33.88 4.05 -10.52
N LYS A 268 -35.15 3.99 -10.08
CA LYS A 268 -35.60 4.51 -8.79
C LYS A 268 -35.73 3.39 -7.76
N VAL A 269 -35.19 3.62 -6.55
CA VAL A 269 -35.14 2.66 -5.45
C VAL A 269 -35.80 3.29 -4.21
N LYS A 270 -36.85 2.67 -3.69
CA LYS A 270 -37.50 3.13 -2.44
C LYS A 270 -36.79 2.51 -1.24
N ASN A 271 -36.52 3.33 -0.23
CA ASN A 271 -35.79 2.92 1.00
C ASN A 271 -34.52 2.12 0.67
N PRO A 272 -33.57 2.72 -0.09
CA PRO A 272 -32.34 2.02 -0.44
C PRO A 272 -31.56 1.64 0.82
N VAL A 273 -30.91 0.47 0.78
CA VAL A 273 -29.93 0.08 1.81
C VAL A 273 -28.66 0.88 1.53
N LEU A 274 -28.20 1.64 2.52
CA LEU A 274 -27.09 2.55 2.34
C LEU A 274 -25.74 1.81 2.44
N TRP A 275 -24.77 2.29 1.69
CA TRP A 275 -23.38 1.96 1.90
C TRP A 275 -22.81 2.80 3.05
N ASP A 276 -22.17 2.15 4.02
CA ASP A 276 -21.57 2.79 5.20
C ASP A 276 -20.31 2.03 5.62
N VAL A 277 -19.41 2.65 6.37
CA VAL A 277 -18.17 2.03 6.86
C VAL A 277 -18.41 0.81 7.77
N ASP A 278 -19.55 0.77 8.47
CA ASP A 278 -19.92 -0.34 9.34
C ASP A 278 -20.83 -1.37 8.65
N SER A 279 -21.41 -1.01 7.49
CA SER A 279 -22.28 -1.87 6.68
C SER A 279 -22.15 -1.52 5.20
N PRO A 280 -21.12 -2.02 4.53
CA PRO A 280 -20.79 -1.65 3.15
C PRO A 280 -21.67 -2.38 2.12
N ASN A 281 -22.94 -1.98 2.04
CA ASN A 281 -23.91 -2.59 1.14
C ASN A 281 -23.74 -2.10 -0.29
N LEU A 282 -23.56 -3.03 -1.22
CA LEU A 282 -23.36 -2.76 -2.64
C LEU A 282 -24.54 -3.27 -3.46
N TYR A 283 -24.96 -2.47 -4.44
CA TYR A 283 -25.84 -2.85 -5.52
C TYR A 283 -25.00 -3.26 -6.74
N THR A 284 -25.60 -4.03 -7.65
CA THR A 284 -24.95 -4.40 -8.92
C THR A 284 -25.84 -3.91 -10.09
N CYS A 285 -25.21 -3.26 -11.04
CA CYS A 285 -25.82 -2.94 -12.33
C CYS A 285 -25.20 -3.85 -13.39
N GLU A 286 -26.04 -4.65 -14.05
CA GLU A 286 -25.65 -5.52 -15.16
C GLU A 286 -26.16 -4.90 -16.47
N LEU A 287 -25.26 -4.67 -17.43
CA LEU A 287 -25.58 -4.23 -18.77
C LEU A 287 -25.27 -5.34 -19.77
N THR A 288 -26.27 -5.70 -20.57
CA THR A 288 -26.10 -6.64 -21.67
C THR A 288 -26.31 -5.93 -22.99
N ILE A 289 -25.28 -5.91 -23.86
CA ILE A 289 -25.41 -5.44 -25.27
C ILE A 289 -25.56 -6.64 -26.19
N ASN A 290 -26.53 -6.58 -27.08
CA ASN A 290 -26.68 -7.49 -28.21
C ASN A 290 -26.53 -6.68 -29.51
N ALA A 291 -25.47 -6.94 -30.24
CA ALA A 291 -25.11 -6.22 -31.44
C ALA A 291 -24.65 -7.20 -32.52
N ASP A 292 -25.24 -7.14 -33.69
CA ASP A 292 -24.92 -8.03 -34.84
C ASP A 292 -24.92 -9.53 -34.47
N GLY A 293 -25.88 -9.94 -33.63
CA GLY A 293 -26.02 -11.34 -33.15
C GLY A 293 -24.98 -11.79 -32.12
N GLN A 294 -24.16 -10.88 -31.65
CA GLN A 294 -23.19 -11.14 -30.56
C GLN A 294 -23.66 -10.46 -29.29
N THR A 295 -23.49 -11.17 -28.15
CA THR A 295 -23.93 -10.67 -26.83
C THR A 295 -22.75 -10.56 -25.88
N LEU A 296 -22.66 -9.41 -25.20
CA LEU A 296 -21.74 -9.17 -24.11
C LEU A 296 -22.49 -8.66 -22.89
N THR A 297 -22.19 -9.20 -21.72
CA THR A 297 -22.69 -8.69 -20.44
C THR A 297 -21.53 -8.09 -19.63
N ALA A 298 -21.75 -6.94 -19.00
CA ALA A 298 -20.82 -6.30 -18.08
C ALA A 298 -21.54 -5.96 -16.78
N GLU A 299 -20.85 -6.13 -15.65
CA GLU A 299 -21.36 -5.80 -14.32
C GLU A 299 -20.55 -4.69 -13.70
N GLU A 300 -21.21 -3.74 -13.03
CA GLU A 300 -20.61 -2.71 -12.20
C GLU A 300 -21.29 -2.64 -10.84
N SER A 301 -20.50 -2.45 -9.77
CA SER A 301 -21.03 -2.25 -8.43
C SER A 301 -21.18 -0.77 -8.11
N PHE A 302 -22.14 -0.44 -7.26
CA PHE A 302 -22.32 0.91 -6.74
C PHE A 302 -22.97 0.89 -5.34
N GLY A 303 -22.91 2.01 -4.62
CA GLY A 303 -23.56 2.15 -3.32
C GLY A 303 -24.32 3.46 -3.19
N PHE A 304 -25.45 3.43 -2.51
CA PHE A 304 -26.15 4.65 -2.12
C PHE A 304 -25.55 5.21 -0.85
N ARG A 305 -24.97 6.40 -0.89
CA ARG A 305 -24.43 7.12 0.26
C ARG A 305 -24.55 8.63 0.09
N GLN A 306 -24.48 9.34 1.19
CA GLN A 306 -24.36 10.79 1.23
C GLN A 306 -23.27 11.15 2.24
N PHE A 307 -22.31 12.01 1.87
CA PHE A 307 -21.29 12.50 2.77
C PHE A 307 -21.20 14.02 2.73
N GLU A 308 -20.65 14.59 3.81
CA GLU A 308 -20.48 16.03 3.97
C GLU A 308 -19.20 16.34 4.74
N PHE A 309 -18.36 17.20 4.17
CA PHE A 309 -17.26 17.85 4.86
C PHE A 309 -17.74 19.23 5.33
N GLN A 310 -17.97 19.41 6.60
CA GLN A 310 -18.38 20.71 7.14
C GLN A 310 -17.22 21.71 7.11
N GLU A 311 -17.52 22.97 6.84
CA GLU A 311 -16.54 24.05 6.98
C GLU A 311 -16.15 24.20 8.45
N LYS A 312 -14.80 24.14 8.71
CA LYS A 312 -14.23 24.15 10.08
C LYS A 312 -14.90 23.16 11.04
N GLY A 313 -15.34 22.02 10.50
CA GLY A 313 -16.12 21.05 11.25
C GLY A 313 -15.82 19.61 10.88
N PRO A 314 -16.54 18.67 11.49
CA PRO A 314 -16.34 17.26 11.28
C PRO A 314 -16.86 16.76 9.92
N PHE A 315 -16.57 15.50 9.63
CA PHE A 315 -17.11 14.74 8.52
C PHE A 315 -18.38 13.96 8.93
N PHE A 316 -19.34 13.92 8.02
CA PHE A 316 -20.56 13.14 8.16
C PHE A 316 -20.73 12.14 7.01
N LEU A 317 -21.14 10.92 7.33
CA LEU A 317 -21.59 9.91 6.37
C LEU A 317 -23.01 9.51 6.72
N ASN A 318 -23.91 9.59 5.75
CA ASN A 318 -25.33 9.29 5.91
C ASN A 318 -26.00 10.04 7.07
N GLY A 319 -25.52 11.26 7.37
CA GLY A 319 -26.02 12.10 8.46
C GLY A 319 -25.48 11.73 9.85
N ARG A 320 -24.59 10.76 9.96
CA ARG A 320 -23.86 10.38 11.18
C ARG A 320 -22.45 10.96 11.15
N ARG A 321 -22.01 11.60 12.23
CA ARG A 321 -20.61 12.01 12.37
C ARG A 321 -19.71 10.79 12.37
N ILE A 322 -18.64 10.82 11.56
CA ILE A 322 -17.59 9.83 11.54
C ILE A 322 -16.26 10.56 11.70
N LEU A 323 -15.41 10.10 12.62
CA LEU A 323 -14.00 10.46 12.63
C LEU A 323 -13.28 9.58 11.61
N LEU A 324 -12.64 10.19 10.61
CA LEU A 324 -11.85 9.44 9.64
C LEU A 324 -10.57 8.95 10.32
N GLN A 325 -10.53 7.64 10.59
CA GLN A 325 -9.41 6.90 11.21
C GLN A 325 -8.58 6.29 10.10
N GLY A 326 -7.54 7.01 9.69
CA GLY A 326 -6.89 6.75 8.41
C GLY A 326 -5.45 6.33 8.47
N THR A 327 -5.02 5.75 7.35
CA THR A 327 -3.64 5.45 7.03
C THR A 327 -3.37 5.61 5.53
N HIS A 328 -2.16 5.30 5.08
CA HIS A 328 -1.73 5.39 3.68
C HIS A 328 -1.26 4.05 3.16
N ARG A 329 -1.33 3.89 1.84
CA ARG A 329 -0.82 2.71 1.16
C ARG A 329 0.12 3.08 0.02
N HIS A 330 1.38 2.57 0.10
CA HIS A 330 2.24 2.40 -1.06
C HIS A 330 2.12 0.98 -1.61
N GLU A 331 2.18 0.83 -2.93
CA GLU A 331 2.30 -0.49 -3.56
C GLU A 331 3.74 -0.95 -3.46
N ASP A 332 4.07 -1.58 -2.36
CA ASP A 332 5.40 -2.11 -2.08
C ASP A 332 5.30 -3.29 -1.12
N HIS A 333 6.07 -4.36 -1.34
CA HIS A 333 6.12 -5.52 -0.48
C HIS A 333 7.50 -6.18 -0.55
N ALA A 334 7.93 -6.78 0.54
CA ALA A 334 9.18 -7.52 0.62
C ALA A 334 9.28 -8.60 -0.47
N GLY A 335 10.40 -8.60 -1.21
CA GLY A 335 10.72 -9.60 -2.23
C GLY A 335 10.02 -9.45 -3.58
N VAL A 336 9.01 -8.57 -3.70
CA VAL A 336 8.30 -8.35 -4.97
C VAL A 336 8.18 -6.86 -5.33
N ALA A 337 8.55 -5.95 -4.41
CA ALA A 337 8.35 -4.51 -4.56
C ALA A 337 6.91 -4.19 -4.98
N GLN A 338 6.68 -3.48 -6.09
CA GLN A 338 5.34 -3.11 -6.54
C GLN A 338 4.53 -4.29 -7.13
N ALA A 339 5.18 -5.41 -7.47
CA ALA A 339 4.51 -6.56 -8.10
C ALA A 339 3.67 -7.39 -7.11
N MET A 340 2.79 -6.74 -6.38
CA MET A 340 1.92 -7.39 -5.39
C MET A 340 0.83 -8.23 -6.08
N THR A 341 0.66 -9.45 -5.61
CA THR A 341 -0.45 -10.31 -6.04
C THR A 341 -1.78 -9.88 -5.38
N GLU A 342 -2.89 -10.32 -5.96
CA GLU A 342 -4.22 -10.06 -5.38
C GLU A 342 -4.34 -10.57 -3.93
N ASP A 343 -3.76 -11.75 -3.62
CA ASP A 343 -3.77 -12.29 -2.26
C ASP A 343 -2.98 -11.40 -1.27
N MET A 344 -1.84 -10.83 -1.72
CA MET A 344 -1.10 -9.86 -0.91
C MET A 344 -1.91 -8.59 -0.68
N MET A 345 -2.60 -8.07 -1.71
CA MET A 345 -3.47 -6.90 -1.59
C MET A 345 -4.62 -7.17 -0.62
N ARG A 346 -5.29 -8.33 -0.72
CA ARG A 346 -6.36 -8.74 0.20
C ARG A 346 -5.87 -8.85 1.64
N THR A 347 -4.71 -9.46 1.85
CA THR A 347 -4.10 -9.59 3.17
C THR A 347 -3.80 -8.22 3.78
N GLU A 348 -3.18 -7.32 3.01
CA GLU A 348 -2.86 -5.96 3.47
C GLU A 348 -4.12 -5.16 3.86
N MET A 349 -5.14 -5.18 3.02
CA MET A 349 -6.38 -4.46 3.28
C MET A 349 -7.17 -5.05 4.46
N GLN A 350 -7.11 -6.37 4.65
CA GLN A 350 -7.71 -7.01 5.82
C GLN A 350 -6.97 -6.62 7.11
N LEU A 351 -5.63 -6.59 7.11
CA LEU A 351 -4.85 -6.10 8.26
C LEU A 351 -5.18 -4.64 8.62
N MET A 352 -5.40 -3.78 7.62
CA MET A 352 -5.88 -2.41 7.85
C MET A 352 -7.26 -2.41 8.52
N LYS A 353 -8.19 -3.21 8.02
CA LYS A 353 -9.54 -3.32 8.61
C LYS A 353 -9.48 -3.87 10.04
N ASP A 354 -8.66 -4.87 10.29
CA ASP A 354 -8.45 -5.46 11.62
C ASP A 354 -7.79 -4.48 12.60
N MET A 355 -7.01 -3.52 12.10
CA MET A 355 -6.49 -2.40 12.89
C MET A 355 -7.57 -1.36 13.24
N GLY A 356 -8.71 -1.37 12.54
CA GLY A 356 -9.82 -0.45 12.72
C GLY A 356 -9.85 0.74 11.76
N VAL A 357 -9.12 0.67 10.65
CA VAL A 357 -9.11 1.70 9.59
C VAL A 357 -10.49 1.81 8.96
N ASN A 358 -10.99 3.04 8.83
CA ASN A 358 -12.20 3.39 8.07
C ASN A 358 -11.96 4.39 6.94
N PHE A 359 -10.72 4.87 6.79
CA PHE A 359 -10.29 5.81 5.78
C PHE A 359 -8.88 5.49 5.30
N ILE A 360 -8.63 5.61 4.00
CA ILE A 360 -7.30 5.43 3.42
C ILE A 360 -7.00 6.54 2.42
N ARG A 361 -5.76 7.06 2.45
CA ARG A 361 -5.21 7.83 1.35
C ARG A 361 -4.29 6.94 0.53
N LEU A 362 -4.64 6.74 -0.74
CA LEU A 362 -3.86 5.98 -1.70
C LEU A 362 -2.77 6.90 -2.27
N GLY A 363 -1.74 7.11 -1.52
CA GLY A 363 -0.65 8.03 -1.87
C GLY A 363 0.57 7.30 -2.41
N HIS A 364 1.19 7.81 -3.48
CA HIS A 364 0.85 9.11 -4.12
C HIS A 364 0.47 8.89 -5.60
N TYR A 365 -0.37 7.92 -5.93
CA TYR A 365 -0.73 7.56 -7.30
C TYR A 365 -2.01 6.72 -7.34
N GLN A 366 -2.68 6.71 -8.48
CA GLN A 366 -3.80 5.82 -8.75
C GLN A 366 -3.40 4.37 -8.49
N GLN A 367 -4.27 3.62 -7.80
CA GLN A 367 -4.00 2.23 -7.47
C GLN A 367 -4.87 1.25 -8.28
N SER A 368 -4.60 -0.06 -8.09
CA SER A 368 -5.36 -1.10 -8.77
C SER A 368 -6.83 -1.06 -8.37
N ASP A 369 -7.73 -1.31 -9.33
CA ASP A 369 -9.16 -1.49 -9.12
C ASP A 369 -9.48 -2.53 -8.02
N ILE A 370 -8.63 -3.55 -7.85
CA ILE A 370 -8.74 -4.54 -6.76
C ILE A 370 -8.75 -3.85 -5.39
N ILE A 371 -7.92 -2.83 -5.19
CA ILE A 371 -7.86 -2.08 -3.93
C ILE A 371 -9.14 -1.30 -3.69
N LEU A 372 -9.69 -0.68 -4.73
CA LEU A 372 -10.95 0.07 -4.65
C LEU A 372 -12.13 -0.86 -4.35
N GLN A 373 -12.20 -2.03 -5.00
CA GLN A 373 -13.20 -3.07 -4.71
C GLN A 373 -13.09 -3.58 -3.26
N LEU A 374 -11.87 -3.71 -2.73
CA LEU A 374 -11.65 -4.07 -1.33
C LEU A 374 -12.10 -2.95 -0.39
N CYS A 375 -11.81 -1.69 -0.71
CA CYS A 375 -12.32 -0.54 0.06
C CYS A 375 -13.86 -0.51 0.08
N ASP A 376 -14.50 -0.73 -1.08
CA ASP A 376 -15.96 -0.81 -1.16
C ASP A 376 -16.55 -1.91 -0.29
N SER A 377 -15.94 -3.10 -0.30
CA SER A 377 -16.45 -4.27 0.41
C SER A 377 -16.11 -4.28 1.90
N LEU A 378 -15.00 -3.65 2.30
CA LEU A 378 -14.58 -3.53 3.70
C LEU A 378 -15.12 -2.29 4.41
N GLY A 379 -15.75 -1.36 3.68
CA GLY A 379 -16.23 -0.10 4.23
C GLY A 379 -15.08 0.84 4.63
N ILE A 380 -14.13 1.08 3.71
CA ILE A 380 -13.00 1.99 3.91
C ILE A 380 -13.14 3.14 2.93
N LEU A 381 -13.33 4.35 3.43
CA LEU A 381 -13.42 5.57 2.63
C LEU A 381 -12.06 5.91 2.01
N VAL A 382 -12.05 6.50 0.82
CA VAL A 382 -10.84 6.67 0.01
C VAL A 382 -10.60 8.12 -0.40
N TRP A 383 -9.36 8.56 -0.25
CA TRP A 383 -8.74 9.65 -0.99
C TRP A 383 -7.75 9.02 -1.98
N GLU A 384 -8.01 9.13 -3.25
CA GLU A 384 -7.10 8.70 -4.32
C GLU A 384 -6.52 9.91 -5.04
N GLU A 385 -5.27 9.85 -5.50
CA GLU A 385 -4.58 11.00 -6.06
C GLU A 385 -3.72 10.68 -7.30
N ILE A 386 -3.49 11.70 -8.11
CA ILE A 386 -2.54 11.63 -9.22
C ILE A 386 -1.10 11.79 -8.70
N PRO A 387 -0.09 11.23 -9.41
CA PRO A 387 1.30 11.22 -8.93
C PRO A 387 2.04 12.55 -9.13
N TRP A 388 1.38 13.69 -9.07
CA TRP A 388 2.05 14.99 -9.02
C TRP A 388 2.59 15.23 -7.61
N CYS A 389 3.77 14.66 -7.34
CA CYS A 389 4.39 14.64 -6.02
C CYS A 389 5.73 15.36 -6.05
N ARG A 390 5.88 16.45 -5.25
CA ARG A 390 7.08 17.27 -5.11
C ARG A 390 7.55 17.95 -6.42
N GLY A 391 8.75 18.51 -6.38
CA GLY A 391 9.58 18.86 -7.51
C GLY A 391 9.24 20.16 -8.24
N GLY A 392 8.02 20.65 -8.12
CA GLY A 392 7.53 21.80 -8.89
C GLY A 392 6.63 21.39 -10.06
N LEU A 393 6.74 22.06 -11.21
CA LEU A 393 5.86 21.87 -12.37
C LEU A 393 6.67 21.75 -13.66
N GLY A 394 6.48 20.63 -14.36
CA GLY A 394 7.10 20.36 -15.67
C GLY A 394 6.45 21.09 -16.84
N GLY A 395 6.96 20.78 -18.04
CA GLY A 395 6.55 21.38 -19.30
C GLY A 395 5.18 20.89 -19.83
N PRO A 396 4.85 21.19 -21.10
CA PRO A 396 3.55 20.82 -21.68
C PRO A 396 3.26 19.32 -21.65
N VAL A 397 4.26 18.46 -21.90
CA VAL A 397 4.12 16.98 -21.89
C VAL A 397 3.78 16.50 -20.48
N TYR A 398 4.46 16.99 -19.48
CA TYR A 398 4.20 16.71 -18.06
C TYR A 398 2.77 17.08 -17.66
N LYS A 399 2.32 18.26 -18.02
CA LYS A 399 0.96 18.75 -17.73
C LYS A 399 -0.11 17.91 -18.41
N GLU A 400 0.13 17.49 -19.67
CA GLU A 400 -0.80 16.64 -20.39
C GLU A 400 -0.95 15.27 -19.74
N GLN A 401 0.14 14.68 -19.27
CA GLN A 401 0.09 13.44 -18.49
C GLN A 401 -0.73 13.59 -17.21
N ALA A 402 -0.56 14.71 -16.48
CA ALA A 402 -1.34 14.97 -15.26
C ALA A 402 -2.84 15.05 -15.55
N ARG A 403 -3.24 15.74 -16.62
CA ARG A 403 -4.67 15.84 -17.06
C ARG A 403 -5.21 14.46 -17.41
N ARG A 404 -4.47 13.70 -18.21
CA ARG A 404 -4.87 12.35 -18.63
C ARG A 404 -5.00 11.43 -17.41
N MET A 405 -4.02 11.42 -16.51
CA MET A 405 -4.06 10.58 -15.31
C MET A 405 -5.24 10.95 -14.41
N LEU A 406 -5.54 12.24 -14.23
CA LEU A 406 -6.71 12.67 -13.47
C LEU A 406 -8.01 12.22 -14.14
N THR A 407 -8.11 12.38 -15.44
CA THR A 407 -9.28 11.92 -16.20
C THR A 407 -9.46 10.41 -16.11
N ASN A 408 -8.40 9.63 -16.34
CA ASN A 408 -8.43 8.18 -16.26
C ASN A 408 -8.80 7.70 -14.84
N MET A 409 -8.22 8.30 -13.80
CA MET A 409 -8.52 7.97 -12.41
C MET A 409 -9.99 8.18 -12.08
N ILE A 410 -10.56 9.34 -12.46
CA ILE A 410 -11.97 9.64 -12.22
C ILE A 410 -12.88 8.72 -13.05
N ASP A 411 -12.57 8.51 -14.32
CA ASP A 411 -13.42 7.69 -15.21
C ASP A 411 -13.38 6.21 -14.79
N GLN A 412 -12.24 5.68 -14.43
CA GLN A 412 -12.08 4.27 -14.04
C GLN A 412 -12.67 3.97 -12.66
N HIS A 413 -12.59 4.93 -11.71
CA HIS A 413 -12.97 4.70 -10.32
C HIS A 413 -14.24 5.45 -9.87
N HIS A 414 -14.99 6.06 -10.80
CA HIS A 414 -16.20 6.81 -10.48
C HIS A 414 -17.27 5.98 -9.76
N ASN A 415 -17.44 4.71 -10.13
CA ASN A 415 -18.50 3.86 -9.59
C ASN A 415 -18.28 3.41 -8.14
N HIS A 416 -17.04 3.54 -7.61
CA HIS A 416 -16.68 3.12 -6.25
C HIS A 416 -17.29 4.05 -5.18
N PRO A 417 -18.22 3.57 -4.34
CA PRO A 417 -18.81 4.38 -3.27
C PRO A 417 -17.81 4.74 -2.19
N ALA A 418 -16.72 3.99 -2.03
CA ALA A 418 -15.67 4.28 -1.07
C ALA A 418 -14.95 5.61 -1.37
N VAL A 419 -14.78 5.99 -2.64
CA VAL A 419 -14.06 7.22 -3.01
C VAL A 419 -14.86 8.47 -2.63
N ILE A 420 -14.23 9.36 -1.87
CA ILE A 420 -14.82 10.63 -1.42
C ILE A 420 -13.97 11.86 -1.80
N ILE A 421 -12.70 11.67 -2.14
CA ILE A 421 -11.75 12.73 -2.47
C ILE A 421 -10.90 12.34 -3.67
N TRP A 422 -10.77 13.27 -4.64
CA TRP A 422 -9.80 13.26 -5.73
C TRP A 422 -8.60 14.14 -5.37
N GLY A 423 -7.44 13.53 -5.14
CA GLY A 423 -6.19 14.23 -4.83
C GLY A 423 -5.53 14.78 -6.08
N LEU A 424 -5.19 16.07 -6.07
CA LEU A 424 -4.60 16.75 -7.22
C LEU A 424 -3.08 16.81 -7.16
N GLY A 425 -2.48 16.50 -6.03
CA GLY A 425 -1.04 16.52 -5.84
C GLY A 425 -0.61 16.36 -4.39
N ASN A 426 0.71 16.31 -4.18
CA ASN A 426 1.33 16.19 -2.87
C ASN A 426 2.62 17.03 -2.81
N GLU A 427 2.79 17.88 -1.78
CA GLU A 427 4.03 18.63 -1.53
C GLU A 427 4.53 19.47 -2.74
N ASN A 428 3.62 20.02 -3.55
CA ASN A 428 3.97 20.76 -4.77
C ASN A 428 4.66 22.10 -4.49
N ASP A 429 4.81 22.48 -3.23
CA ASP A 429 5.61 23.60 -2.74
C ASP A 429 7.09 23.24 -2.46
N TRP A 430 7.50 21.98 -2.72
CA TRP A 430 8.88 21.55 -2.61
C TRP A 430 9.61 21.72 -3.94
N PRO A 431 10.68 22.56 -4.02
CA PRO A 431 11.43 22.75 -5.27
C PRO A 431 12.39 21.58 -5.53
N ASN A 432 13.12 21.64 -6.63
CA ASN A 432 14.36 20.94 -6.98
C ASN A 432 14.30 19.87 -8.06
N ASP A 433 13.15 19.52 -8.65
CA ASP A 433 13.13 18.68 -9.86
C ASP A 433 13.44 19.52 -11.10
N PHE A 434 12.86 20.71 -11.17
CA PHE A 434 12.99 21.62 -12.32
C PHE A 434 13.89 22.81 -11.97
N SER A 435 14.56 23.36 -13.00
CA SER A 435 15.44 24.53 -12.85
C SER A 435 14.73 25.80 -12.37
N GLU A 436 13.44 25.90 -12.63
CA GLU A 436 12.58 27.00 -12.22
C GLU A 436 11.47 26.51 -11.29
N PHE A 437 11.23 27.27 -10.23
CA PHE A 437 10.14 27.04 -9.29
C PHE A 437 9.20 28.25 -9.28
N ASP A 438 8.14 28.16 -10.10
CA ASP A 438 7.15 29.23 -10.25
C ASP A 438 5.85 28.90 -9.50
N LYS A 439 5.66 29.55 -8.34
CA LYS A 439 4.43 29.43 -7.53
C LYS A 439 3.17 29.83 -8.28
N GLY A 440 3.24 30.85 -9.16
CA GLY A 440 2.10 31.31 -9.94
C GLY A 440 1.66 30.27 -10.98
N ALA A 441 2.64 29.64 -11.66
CA ALA A 441 2.36 28.56 -12.60
C ALA A 441 1.79 27.33 -11.91
N ILE A 442 2.32 26.94 -10.73
CA ILE A 442 1.79 25.85 -9.91
C ILE A 442 0.33 26.12 -9.52
N ARG A 443 0.03 27.32 -9.00
CA ARG A 443 -1.36 27.70 -8.65
C ARG A 443 -2.30 27.65 -9.84
N THR A 444 -1.87 28.18 -10.98
CA THR A 444 -2.68 28.16 -12.22
C THR A 444 -3.01 26.74 -12.64
N PHE A 445 -2.02 25.86 -12.63
CA PHE A 445 -2.22 24.48 -13.02
C PHE A 445 -3.03 23.68 -11.97
N MET A 446 -2.84 23.93 -10.68
CA MET A 446 -3.66 23.36 -9.62
C MET A 446 -5.14 23.72 -9.80
N LYS A 447 -5.41 25.00 -10.13
CA LYS A 447 -6.79 25.43 -10.42
C LYS A 447 -7.36 24.76 -11.66
N GLU A 448 -6.57 24.60 -12.70
CA GLU A 448 -6.98 23.86 -13.90
C GLU A 448 -7.37 22.42 -13.59
N LEU A 449 -6.56 21.70 -12.80
CA LEU A 449 -6.87 20.32 -12.38
C LEU A 449 -8.10 20.27 -11.46
N HIS A 450 -8.28 21.23 -10.57
CA HIS A 450 -9.48 21.35 -9.74
C HIS A 450 -10.74 21.52 -10.61
N ASP A 451 -10.72 22.45 -11.55
CA ASP A 451 -11.84 22.69 -12.47
C ASP A 451 -12.12 21.46 -13.36
N LEU A 452 -11.07 20.78 -13.84
CA LEU A 452 -11.18 19.55 -14.60
C LEU A 452 -11.84 18.44 -13.76
N ALA A 453 -11.39 18.22 -12.54
CA ALA A 453 -11.97 17.20 -11.66
C ALA A 453 -13.46 17.43 -11.43
N HIS A 454 -13.88 18.66 -11.11
CA HIS A 454 -15.28 19.00 -10.93
C HIS A 454 -16.12 18.97 -12.22
N SER A 455 -15.49 19.14 -13.39
CA SER A 455 -16.19 18.97 -14.69
C SER A 455 -16.47 17.50 -15.01
N LEU A 456 -15.64 16.58 -14.47
CA LEU A 456 -15.78 15.13 -14.63
C LEU A 456 -16.65 14.50 -13.53
N ASP A 457 -16.55 15.04 -12.31
CA ASP A 457 -17.31 14.55 -11.15
C ASP A 457 -17.54 15.69 -10.14
N ASP A 458 -18.77 16.18 -10.08
CA ASP A 458 -19.19 17.26 -9.19
C ASP A 458 -19.67 16.76 -7.80
N THR A 459 -19.61 15.45 -7.55
CA THR A 459 -20.11 14.81 -6.33
C THR A 459 -19.03 14.61 -5.27
N ARG A 460 -17.75 14.62 -5.65
CA ARG A 460 -16.62 14.39 -4.76
C ARG A 460 -15.78 15.66 -4.58
N MET A 461 -15.03 15.71 -3.47
CA MET A 461 -14.16 16.83 -3.15
C MET A 461 -12.80 16.68 -3.82
N THR A 462 -12.14 17.82 -4.11
CA THR A 462 -10.73 17.85 -4.46
C THR A 462 -9.88 18.15 -3.24
N ALA A 463 -8.65 17.62 -3.19
CA ALA A 463 -7.74 17.89 -2.09
C ALA A 463 -6.28 17.94 -2.50
N ILE A 464 -5.47 18.51 -1.61
CA ILE A 464 -4.00 18.47 -1.66
C ILE A 464 -3.43 18.34 -0.25
N ARG A 465 -2.37 17.59 -0.11
CA ARG A 465 -1.57 17.58 1.11
C ARG A 465 -0.38 18.50 0.93
N ARG A 466 -0.25 19.48 1.85
CA ARG A 466 0.74 20.56 1.82
C ARG A 466 0.58 21.44 0.57
N CYS A 467 1.51 22.35 0.28
CA CYS A 467 1.36 23.43 -0.69
C CYS A 467 0.41 24.56 -0.22
N GLU A 468 0.83 25.26 0.85
CA GLU A 468 0.02 26.28 1.52
C GLU A 468 -0.55 27.32 0.56
N PHE A 469 0.26 27.76 -0.44
CA PHE A 469 -0.16 28.74 -1.43
C PHE A 469 -1.21 28.22 -2.45
N CYS A 470 -1.65 26.96 -2.35
CA CYS A 470 -2.76 26.39 -3.11
C CYS A 470 -3.96 26.03 -2.21
N SER A 471 -3.91 26.28 -0.91
CA SER A 471 -4.92 25.85 0.07
C SER A 471 -6.31 26.45 -0.15
N ASP A 472 -6.41 27.58 -0.86
CA ASP A 472 -7.64 28.28 -1.22
C ASP A 472 -8.27 27.79 -2.53
N ILE A 473 -7.59 26.90 -3.28
CA ILE A 473 -8.04 26.37 -4.57
C ILE A 473 -8.86 25.10 -4.37
N VAL A 474 -8.35 24.17 -3.55
CA VAL A 474 -8.97 22.86 -3.33
C VAL A 474 -10.09 22.90 -2.29
N ASP A 475 -10.97 21.92 -2.30
CA ASP A 475 -12.08 21.83 -1.35
C ASP A 475 -11.65 21.45 0.06
N VAL A 476 -10.70 20.52 0.17
CA VAL A 476 -10.15 20.00 1.43
C VAL A 476 -8.63 20.18 1.43
N TYR A 477 -8.09 20.71 2.50
CA TYR A 477 -6.66 20.94 2.63
C TYR A 477 -6.06 20.21 3.84
N SER A 478 -4.90 19.58 3.63
CA SER A 478 -4.12 18.98 4.70
C SER A 478 -2.81 19.76 4.92
N PRO A 479 -2.63 20.42 6.05
CA PRO A 479 -1.36 21.06 6.40
C PRO A 479 -0.30 20.01 6.79
N SER A 480 0.95 20.45 6.87
CA SER A 480 2.07 19.66 7.38
C SER A 480 2.16 19.79 8.90
N ILE A 481 1.81 18.73 9.64
CA ILE A 481 1.87 18.69 11.11
C ILE A 481 2.60 17.42 11.55
N TRP A 482 3.90 17.56 11.87
CA TRP A 482 4.75 16.46 12.31
C TRP A 482 5.24 16.66 13.75
N ALA A 483 4.32 17.05 14.62
CA ALA A 483 4.60 17.32 16.04
C ALA A 483 5.26 16.13 16.73
N GLY A 484 6.46 16.34 17.25
CA GLY A 484 7.23 15.32 17.95
C GLY A 484 8.07 14.40 17.05
N TRP A 485 8.13 14.66 15.73
CA TRP A 485 9.03 13.92 14.86
C TRP A 485 10.03 14.84 14.16
N TYR A 486 9.60 15.59 13.15
CA TYR A 486 10.48 16.52 12.44
C TYR A 486 10.66 17.84 13.18
N ARG A 487 9.73 18.20 14.06
CA ARG A 487 9.79 19.44 14.84
C ARG A 487 8.96 19.36 16.12
N GLY A 488 9.39 20.11 17.16
CA GLY A 488 8.66 20.24 18.42
C GLY A 488 8.50 18.95 19.19
N VAL A 489 7.56 18.94 20.11
CA VAL A 489 7.21 17.77 20.93
C VAL A 489 5.83 17.25 20.54
N PHE A 490 5.56 15.97 20.73
CA PHE A 490 4.28 15.36 20.33
C PHE A 490 3.09 15.92 21.14
N THR A 491 3.34 16.48 22.32
CA THR A 491 2.30 17.13 23.14
C THR A 491 1.76 18.43 22.53
N ASP A 492 2.42 19.02 21.55
CA ASP A 492 1.95 20.22 20.84
C ASP A 492 0.88 19.91 19.77
N TYR A 493 0.62 18.63 19.49
CA TYR A 493 -0.25 18.18 18.37
C TYR A 493 -1.59 18.87 18.31
N LYS A 494 -2.33 18.94 19.44
CA LYS A 494 -3.66 19.54 19.50
C LYS A 494 -3.62 21.03 19.23
N SER A 495 -2.74 21.76 19.91
CA SER A 495 -2.64 23.22 19.78
C SER A 495 -2.23 23.65 18.37
N VAL A 496 -1.32 22.92 17.73
CA VAL A 496 -0.93 23.17 16.35
C VAL A 496 -2.07 22.86 15.39
N SER A 497 -2.76 21.74 15.58
CA SER A 497 -3.90 21.35 14.73
C SER A 497 -5.04 22.37 14.81
N GLU A 498 -5.33 22.91 16.01
CA GLU A 498 -6.32 23.98 16.20
C GLU A 498 -5.94 25.28 15.48
N GLN A 499 -4.65 25.63 15.47
CA GLN A 499 -4.15 26.82 14.75
C GLN A 499 -4.25 26.62 13.23
N GLU A 500 -3.85 25.47 12.70
CA GLU A 500 -3.91 25.18 11.26
C GLU A 500 -5.36 25.08 10.75
N MET A 501 -6.28 24.51 11.53
CA MET A 501 -7.68 24.43 11.19
C MET A 501 -8.31 25.83 10.97
N GLN A 502 -7.90 26.85 11.72
CA GLN A 502 -8.42 28.21 11.54
C GLN A 502 -8.06 28.83 10.18
N LYS A 503 -7.00 28.38 9.54
CA LYS A 503 -6.49 28.94 8.27
C LYS A 503 -7.23 28.43 7.02
N VAL A 504 -7.98 27.32 7.11
CA VAL A 504 -8.56 26.62 5.96
C VAL A 504 -10.06 26.43 6.10
N LYS A 505 -10.76 26.21 4.99
CA LYS A 505 -12.21 25.96 5.00
C LYS A 505 -12.51 24.58 5.57
N ARG A 506 -11.91 23.53 5.02
CA ARG A 506 -12.10 22.15 5.44
C ARG A 506 -10.73 21.55 5.70
N PHE A 507 -10.55 21.09 6.92
CA PHE A 507 -9.30 20.55 7.45
C PHE A 507 -9.36 19.04 7.48
N LEU A 508 -8.34 18.38 6.95
CA LEU A 508 -8.12 16.94 7.12
C LEU A 508 -6.62 16.70 7.31
N HIS A 509 -6.23 16.16 8.46
CA HIS A 509 -4.83 15.93 8.76
C HIS A 509 -4.36 14.59 8.21
N VAL A 510 -3.82 14.58 7.01
CA VAL A 510 -3.14 13.40 6.46
C VAL A 510 -1.62 13.60 6.56
N GLU A 511 -0.92 12.56 6.91
CA GLU A 511 0.50 12.45 7.20
C GLU A 511 0.95 13.01 8.55
N TRP A 512 1.08 12.09 9.48
CA TRP A 512 1.71 12.28 10.80
C TRP A 512 2.34 10.97 11.26
N GLY A 513 3.22 11.03 12.25
CA GLY A 513 3.88 9.85 12.81
C GLY A 513 5.38 10.02 12.96
N GLY A 514 6.13 8.96 12.79
CA GLY A 514 7.59 8.93 12.87
C GLY A 514 8.16 7.55 12.60
N ASP A 515 9.47 7.49 12.31
CA ASP A 515 10.15 6.22 12.06
C ASP A 515 10.36 5.43 13.36
N SER A 516 10.27 4.11 13.26
CA SER A 516 10.72 3.18 14.29
C SER A 516 11.42 1.98 13.66
N HIS A 517 12.60 1.66 14.17
CA HIS A 517 13.26 0.43 13.78
C HIS A 517 12.58 -0.74 14.52
N ALA A 518 11.97 -1.63 13.76
CA ALA A 518 11.23 -2.76 14.31
C ALA A 518 12.09 -3.55 15.31
N ARG A 519 11.52 -3.95 16.44
CA ARG A 519 12.16 -4.68 17.53
C ARG A 519 13.20 -3.89 18.33
N ARG A 520 13.38 -2.59 18.07
CA ARG A 520 14.23 -1.72 18.89
C ARG A 520 13.39 -1.10 20.02
N HIS A 521 13.81 -1.32 21.25
CA HIS A 521 13.17 -0.80 22.45
C HIS A 521 14.15 -0.04 23.34
N SER A 522 13.65 0.84 24.19
CA SER A 522 14.46 1.68 25.07
C SER A 522 13.87 1.78 26.46
N GLU A 523 14.71 1.67 27.49
CA GLU A 523 14.34 1.93 28.88
C GLU A 523 14.21 3.43 29.19
N ASN A 524 14.88 4.28 28.42
CA ASN A 524 14.89 5.72 28.63
C ASN A 524 14.64 6.48 27.32
N VAL A 525 13.39 6.51 26.93
CA VAL A 525 12.87 7.00 25.64
C VAL A 525 13.22 8.48 25.35
N PHE A 526 13.35 9.29 26.39
CA PHE A 526 13.54 10.73 26.25
C PHE A 526 14.97 11.20 26.57
N ALA A 527 15.93 10.27 26.74
CA ALA A 527 17.30 10.62 27.17
C ALA A 527 17.96 11.65 26.26
N ASN A 528 17.82 11.50 24.95
CA ASN A 528 18.47 12.33 23.93
C ASN A 528 17.58 13.48 23.43
N LEU A 529 16.35 13.64 23.96
CA LEU A 529 15.36 14.59 23.48
C LEU A 529 15.21 15.81 24.40
N LYS A 530 16.06 15.97 25.42
CA LYS A 530 15.97 17.02 26.43
C LYS A 530 16.14 18.44 25.85
N GLY A 531 16.74 18.59 24.67
CA GLY A 531 16.92 19.89 24.00
C GLY A 531 15.76 20.31 23.10
N ILE A 532 14.69 19.49 23.04
CA ILE A 532 13.52 19.79 22.20
C ILE A 532 12.46 20.46 23.07
N GLU A 533 12.04 21.66 22.70
CA GLU A 533 11.09 22.47 23.45
C GLU A 533 9.71 22.50 22.79
N SER A 534 8.67 22.65 23.61
CA SER A 534 7.29 22.91 23.19
C SER A 534 7.17 24.30 22.54
N GLY A 535 6.17 24.48 21.67
CA GLY A 535 5.86 25.76 21.05
C GLY A 535 6.70 26.08 19.80
N ASN A 536 7.61 25.20 19.36
CA ASN A 536 8.44 25.43 18.18
C ASN A 536 7.76 25.11 16.83
N GLY A 537 6.45 24.86 16.84
CA GLY A 537 5.66 24.48 15.67
C GLY A 537 5.83 23.00 15.30
N ALA A 538 5.27 22.61 14.17
CA ALA A 538 5.24 21.20 13.75
C ALA A 538 5.48 21.00 12.23
N ASP A 539 5.67 22.07 11.46
CA ASP A 539 5.94 21.97 10.01
C ASP A 539 7.36 21.42 9.75
N GLU A 540 7.45 20.37 8.99
CA GLU A 540 8.71 19.70 8.62
C GLU A 540 9.70 20.60 7.87
N ARG A 541 9.21 21.55 7.04
CA ARG A 541 10.08 22.47 6.28
C ARG A 541 10.92 23.37 7.18
N ALA A 542 10.34 23.81 8.29
CA ALA A 542 11.03 24.64 9.25
C ALA A 542 11.94 23.83 10.18
N GLY A 543 11.73 22.52 10.24
CA GLY A 543 12.49 21.58 11.06
C GLY A 543 13.70 20.97 10.39
N ASP A 544 13.84 21.09 9.07
CA ASP A 544 14.83 20.37 8.28
C ASP A 544 14.68 18.84 8.36
N ALA A 545 14.18 18.20 7.30
CA ALA A 545 13.98 16.75 7.22
C ALA A 545 15.29 15.95 7.15
N SER A 546 16.46 16.62 7.01
CA SER A 546 17.78 15.98 7.00
C SER A 546 18.10 15.28 8.33
N LEU A 547 18.81 14.18 8.28
CA LEU A 547 19.38 13.52 9.46
C LEU A 547 20.59 14.26 10.04
N TYR A 548 21.09 15.28 9.35
CA TYR A 548 22.30 16.03 9.71
C TYR A 548 21.98 17.50 9.94
N GLY A 549 22.66 18.10 10.94
CA GLY A 549 22.55 19.53 11.22
C GLY A 549 21.20 20.00 11.74
N GLY A 550 20.98 21.30 11.79
CA GLY A 550 19.75 21.96 12.23
C GLY A 550 19.40 21.80 13.71
N ALA A 551 18.20 22.22 14.09
CA ALA A 551 17.72 22.16 15.47
C ALA A 551 17.54 20.71 15.97
N ALA A 552 17.53 20.54 17.30
CA ALA A 552 17.24 19.26 17.94
C ALA A 552 15.80 18.80 17.58
N ARG A 553 15.66 17.50 17.24
CA ARG A 553 14.38 16.88 16.86
C ARG A 553 14.45 15.35 16.98
N ALA A 554 13.33 14.71 17.18
CA ALA A 554 13.27 13.26 17.40
C ALA A 554 13.78 12.46 16.19
N SER A 555 13.53 12.91 14.97
CA SER A 555 14.00 12.23 13.74
C SER A 555 15.51 12.15 13.59
N LYS A 556 16.25 13.12 14.18
CA LYS A 556 17.72 13.17 14.15
C LYS A 556 18.36 12.65 15.45
N ASP A 557 17.86 13.15 16.59
CA ASP A 557 18.51 12.93 17.89
C ASP A 557 17.91 11.76 18.67
N GLY A 558 16.74 11.29 18.25
CA GLY A 558 16.05 10.13 18.84
C GLY A 558 16.76 8.80 18.64
N ASP A 559 16.26 7.79 19.31
CA ASP A 559 16.80 6.43 19.25
C ASP A 559 16.12 5.54 18.19
N TRP A 560 15.07 6.04 17.54
CA TRP A 560 14.23 5.32 16.58
C TRP A 560 13.63 4.03 17.16
N SER A 561 13.37 4.02 18.49
CA SER A 561 12.77 2.88 19.16
C SER A 561 11.24 2.84 18.96
N GLU A 562 10.69 1.64 18.98
CA GLU A 562 9.24 1.45 19.08
C GLU A 562 8.70 2.07 20.38
N SER A 563 9.52 2.13 21.45
CA SER A 563 9.15 2.76 22.72
C SER A 563 8.82 4.24 22.61
N TYR A 564 9.48 4.98 21.70
CA TYR A 564 9.16 6.38 21.45
C TYR A 564 7.90 6.53 20.59
N ILE A 565 7.84 5.77 19.49
CA ILE A 565 6.77 5.97 18.51
C ILE A 565 5.39 5.57 19.08
N VAL A 566 5.30 4.53 19.89
CA VAL A 566 4.02 4.16 20.52
C VAL A 566 3.51 5.25 21.46
N ARG A 567 4.40 6.01 22.12
CA ARG A 567 4.01 7.14 22.97
C ARG A 567 3.53 8.34 22.14
N LEU A 568 4.17 8.63 21.02
CA LEU A 568 3.75 9.67 20.10
C LEU A 568 2.36 9.36 19.54
N ILE A 569 2.16 8.13 19.04
CA ILE A 569 0.89 7.69 18.47
C ILE A 569 -0.22 7.72 19.52
N ASP A 570 0.02 7.15 20.67
CA ASP A 570 -0.93 7.09 21.78
C ASP A 570 -1.40 8.51 22.20
N TRP A 571 -0.47 9.48 22.30
CA TRP A 571 -0.79 10.87 22.57
C TRP A 571 -1.67 11.48 21.47
N HIS A 572 -1.30 11.31 20.22
CA HIS A 572 -2.06 11.85 19.10
C HIS A 572 -3.49 11.28 19.07
N LEU A 573 -3.64 9.96 19.22
CA LEU A 573 -4.95 9.29 19.22
C LEU A 573 -5.82 9.79 20.38
N LYS A 574 -5.25 9.93 21.57
CA LYS A 574 -5.93 10.51 22.74
C LYS A 574 -6.44 11.93 22.47
N GLU A 575 -5.62 12.77 21.87
CA GLU A 575 -6.02 14.16 21.55
C GLU A 575 -7.07 14.23 20.43
N GLN A 576 -7.00 13.35 19.43
CA GLN A 576 -7.99 13.29 18.35
C GLN A 576 -9.43 13.06 18.86
N GLU A 577 -9.61 12.28 19.91
CA GLU A 577 -10.90 12.06 20.55
C GLU A 577 -11.50 13.36 21.15
N THR A 578 -10.64 14.30 21.52
CA THR A 578 -11.05 15.56 22.19
C THR A 578 -11.31 16.73 21.25
N MET A 579 -11.16 16.52 19.94
CA MET A 579 -11.34 17.55 18.90
C MET A 579 -12.68 17.34 18.18
N PRO A 580 -13.80 17.93 18.62
CA PRO A 580 -15.11 17.69 18.00
C PRO A 580 -15.22 18.22 16.57
N TRP A 581 -14.37 19.16 16.19
CA TRP A 581 -14.28 19.73 14.86
C TRP A 581 -13.44 18.89 13.89
N LEU A 582 -12.65 17.93 14.39
CA LEU A 582 -11.72 17.16 13.57
C LEU A 582 -12.49 16.28 12.58
N THR A 583 -12.20 16.46 11.31
CA THR A 583 -12.66 15.61 10.20
C THR A 583 -12.07 14.20 10.31
N GLY A 584 -10.77 14.12 10.54
CA GLY A 584 -10.02 12.88 10.67
C GLY A 584 -8.52 13.09 10.58
N ALA A 585 -7.80 12.00 10.71
CA ALA A 585 -6.35 11.97 10.54
C ALA A 585 -5.90 10.64 9.92
N ALA A 586 -4.84 10.69 9.09
CA ALA A 586 -4.25 9.51 8.50
C ALA A 586 -2.77 9.40 8.84
N TYR A 587 -2.39 8.29 9.48
CA TYR A 587 -1.03 7.97 9.85
C TYR A 587 -0.18 7.63 8.63
N TRP A 588 1.04 8.16 8.52
CA TRP A 588 1.98 7.90 7.44
C TRP A 588 3.08 6.91 7.83
N PRO A 589 3.17 5.76 7.13
CA PRO A 589 2.11 5.06 6.41
C PRO A 589 1.69 3.78 7.16
N PHE A 590 0.84 2.93 6.57
CA PHE A 590 0.49 1.63 7.15
C PHE A 590 1.69 0.68 7.20
N LYS A 591 2.42 0.58 6.09
CA LYS A 591 3.52 -0.36 5.90
C LYS A 591 4.82 0.36 5.56
N ASP A 592 5.95 -0.12 6.08
CA ASP A 592 7.27 0.29 5.61
C ASP A 592 7.37 0.11 4.10
N PHE A 593 8.08 0.99 3.42
CA PHE A 593 8.28 0.91 1.98
C PHE A 593 9.69 1.34 1.59
N SER A 594 10.15 0.88 0.42
CA SER A 594 11.48 1.25 -0.06
C SER A 594 11.51 2.67 -0.63
N THR A 595 12.64 3.35 -0.44
CA THR A 595 12.88 4.71 -0.88
C THR A 595 14.33 4.97 -1.21
N PRO A 596 14.66 5.65 -2.32
CA PRO A 596 16.05 5.87 -2.73
C PRO A 596 16.76 6.96 -1.89
N VAL A 597 15.99 7.75 -1.12
CA VAL A 597 16.51 8.93 -0.41
C VAL A 597 16.90 8.65 1.04
N ARG A 598 16.93 7.38 1.48
CA ARG A 598 17.24 7.00 2.88
C ARG A 598 18.24 5.83 2.98
N PRO A 599 19.44 5.95 2.36
CA PRO A 599 20.43 4.87 2.38
C PRO A 599 21.01 4.58 3.77
N GLU A 600 20.99 5.55 4.68
CA GLU A 600 21.56 5.48 6.02
C GLU A 600 20.60 5.03 7.12
N ASN A 601 19.36 4.70 6.78
CA ASN A 601 18.38 4.24 7.76
C ASN A 601 18.81 2.90 8.39
N PRO A 602 18.32 2.57 9.60
CA PRO A 602 18.58 1.29 10.28
C PRO A 602 18.36 0.05 9.40
N VAL A 603 17.34 0.08 8.54
CA VAL A 603 17.22 -0.79 7.36
C VAL A 603 17.49 0.10 6.15
N PRO A 604 18.61 -0.07 5.43
CA PRO A 604 18.97 0.80 4.33
C PRO A 604 17.89 0.87 3.24
N TYR A 605 17.70 2.07 2.68
CA TYR A 605 16.72 2.34 1.62
C TYR A 605 15.27 2.02 1.99
N VAL A 606 14.90 2.05 3.27
CA VAL A 606 13.53 1.83 3.74
C VAL A 606 13.03 3.02 4.55
N ASN A 607 11.86 3.53 4.22
CA ASN A 607 11.10 4.42 5.08
C ASN A 607 10.43 3.57 6.18
N GLN A 608 10.86 3.75 7.43
CA GLN A 608 10.48 2.90 8.56
C GLN A 608 9.35 3.47 9.42
N LYS A 609 8.51 4.33 8.84
CA LYS A 609 7.36 4.91 9.54
C LYS A 609 6.13 3.99 9.59
N GLY A 610 6.14 2.86 8.89
CA GLY A 610 5.04 1.91 8.89
C GLY A 610 4.69 1.37 10.27
N VAL A 611 3.42 1.03 10.47
CA VAL A 611 2.96 0.29 11.66
C VAL A 611 3.19 -1.22 11.52
N ILE A 612 3.51 -1.66 10.30
CA ILE A 612 3.99 -3.01 9.98
C ILE A 612 5.24 -2.92 9.09
N GLU A 613 6.07 -3.96 9.11
CA GLU A 613 7.19 -4.10 8.17
C GLU A 613 6.71 -4.43 6.76
N ARG A 614 7.60 -4.37 5.75
CA ARG A 614 7.28 -4.64 4.34
C ARG A 614 6.73 -6.05 4.08
N ASP A 615 6.97 -7.02 4.97
CA ASP A 615 6.49 -8.42 4.90
C ASP A 615 5.22 -8.68 5.73
N PHE A 616 4.49 -7.61 6.09
CA PHE A 616 3.30 -7.62 6.93
C PHE A 616 3.54 -7.97 8.41
N THR A 617 4.77 -8.06 8.88
CA THR A 617 5.05 -8.26 10.32
C THR A 617 4.65 -7.01 11.11
N PRO A 618 3.70 -7.11 12.06
CA PRO A 618 3.28 -5.96 12.88
C PRO A 618 4.41 -5.45 13.77
N LYS A 619 4.49 -4.11 13.89
CA LYS A 619 5.24 -3.43 14.95
C LYS A 619 4.32 -3.19 16.15
N GLU A 620 4.88 -2.80 17.29
CA GLU A 620 4.10 -2.49 18.50
C GLU A 620 3.04 -1.40 18.28
N SER A 621 3.31 -0.46 17.37
CA SER A 621 2.39 0.62 16.99
C SER A 621 1.06 0.14 16.40
N TYR A 622 1.03 -1.01 15.71
CA TYR A 622 -0.19 -1.60 15.18
C TYR A 622 -1.23 -1.85 16.29
N TYR A 623 -0.78 -2.36 17.42
CA TYR A 623 -1.65 -2.67 18.58
C TYR A 623 -2.11 -1.42 19.34
N VAL A 624 -1.34 -0.33 19.27
CA VAL A 624 -1.78 0.97 19.79
C VAL A 624 -3.02 1.44 19.03
N PHE A 625 -2.97 1.41 17.69
CA PHE A 625 -4.13 1.77 16.86
C PHE A 625 -5.33 0.86 17.12
N GLN A 626 -5.13 -0.46 17.18
CA GLN A 626 -6.20 -1.39 17.50
C GLN A 626 -6.89 -1.03 18.84
N SER A 627 -6.13 -0.66 19.85
CA SER A 627 -6.69 -0.33 21.18
C SER A 627 -7.59 0.88 21.17
N TYR A 628 -7.48 1.77 20.20
CA TYR A 628 -8.31 2.97 20.00
C TYR A 628 -9.43 2.78 18.97
N TRP A 629 -9.18 2.01 17.89
CA TRP A 629 -10.02 2.04 16.70
C TRP A 629 -10.95 0.84 16.56
N THR A 630 -10.64 -0.30 17.20
CA THR A 630 -11.48 -1.49 17.04
C THR A 630 -12.52 -1.63 18.12
N THR A 631 -13.62 -2.30 17.79
CA THR A 631 -14.69 -2.67 18.74
C THR A 631 -14.53 -4.10 19.26
N GLU A 632 -13.89 -4.97 18.49
CA GLU A 632 -13.57 -6.34 18.89
C GLU A 632 -12.60 -6.35 20.09
N PRO A 633 -12.85 -7.17 21.12
CA PRO A 633 -11.98 -7.21 22.29
C PRO A 633 -10.54 -7.56 21.93
N MET A 634 -9.59 -6.73 22.35
CA MET A 634 -8.16 -6.97 22.16
C MET A 634 -7.37 -6.66 23.44
N VAL A 635 -6.24 -7.34 23.60
CA VAL A 635 -5.24 -7.07 24.65
C VAL A 635 -3.86 -7.41 24.09
N HIS A 636 -2.89 -6.53 24.32
CA HIS A 636 -1.51 -6.67 23.88
C HIS A 636 -0.56 -6.07 24.92
N ILE A 637 0.32 -6.86 25.47
CA ILE A 637 1.38 -6.39 26.34
C ILE A 637 2.48 -5.79 25.46
N TYR A 638 2.83 -4.52 25.67
CA TYR A 638 3.93 -3.90 24.97
C TYR A 638 5.24 -4.64 25.22
N GLY A 639 5.96 -5.00 24.14
CA GLY A 639 7.28 -5.61 24.26
C GLY A 639 7.36 -7.09 23.90
N HIS A 640 6.45 -7.64 23.08
CA HIS A 640 6.58 -8.98 22.50
C HIS A 640 7.89 -9.18 21.76
N SER A 641 8.41 -8.13 21.13
CA SER A 641 9.70 -8.14 20.43
C SER A 641 10.88 -7.67 21.31
N TRP A 642 10.65 -7.45 22.60
CA TRP A 642 11.67 -6.99 23.58
C TRP A 642 12.08 -8.10 24.55
N PRO A 643 12.99 -9.03 24.16
CA PRO A 643 13.29 -10.21 24.97
C PRO A 643 14.13 -9.93 26.20
N VAL A 644 14.94 -8.85 26.20
CA VAL A 644 15.83 -8.52 27.32
C VAL A 644 15.62 -7.07 27.72
N ARG A 645 15.26 -6.87 28.97
CA ARG A 645 15.20 -5.58 29.65
C ARG A 645 16.42 -5.38 30.55
N TRP A 646 16.76 -4.13 30.84
CA TRP A 646 17.92 -3.82 31.66
C TRP A 646 17.58 -2.79 32.77
N GLY A 647 18.24 -2.95 33.94
CA GLY A 647 18.25 -2.01 35.03
C GLY A 647 18.97 -2.51 36.25
N ASN A 648 19.04 -1.70 37.31
CA ASN A 648 19.59 -2.18 38.59
C ASN A 648 18.60 -3.15 39.25
N GLN A 649 19.15 -3.97 40.16
CA GLN A 649 18.33 -4.85 40.97
C GLN A 649 17.33 -4.02 41.81
N GLY A 650 16.05 -4.38 41.75
CA GLY A 650 14.99 -3.69 42.48
C GLY A 650 14.42 -2.44 41.79
N ASP A 651 14.94 -2.05 40.60
CA ASP A 651 14.33 -0.97 39.80
C ASP A 651 12.88 -1.31 39.42
N ARG A 652 12.02 -0.30 39.48
CA ARG A 652 10.66 -0.43 38.99
C ARG A 652 10.63 -0.10 37.51
N LYS A 653 10.12 -1.03 36.73
CA LYS A 653 9.94 -0.88 35.27
C LYS A 653 8.48 -0.71 34.90
N GLU A 654 8.17 0.23 34.03
CA GLU A 654 6.84 0.40 33.51
C GLU A 654 6.51 -0.72 32.52
N ILE A 655 5.33 -1.32 32.69
CA ILE A 655 4.72 -2.28 31.77
C ILE A 655 3.46 -1.62 31.23
N LEU A 656 3.37 -1.50 29.91
CA LEU A 656 2.21 -0.96 29.19
C LEU A 656 1.38 -2.11 28.62
N VAL A 657 0.06 -1.99 28.72
CA VAL A 657 -0.87 -2.94 28.07
C VAL A 657 -1.84 -2.15 27.21
N TYR A 658 -1.81 -2.40 25.92
CA TYR A 658 -2.78 -1.81 25.00
C TYR A 658 -4.02 -2.70 24.91
N SER A 659 -5.18 -2.13 25.22
CA SER A 659 -6.45 -2.87 25.22
C SER A 659 -7.63 -1.91 25.02
N ASN A 660 -8.66 -2.38 24.33
CA ASN A 660 -9.97 -1.71 24.24
C ASN A 660 -11.01 -2.32 25.21
N CYS A 661 -10.58 -3.19 26.13
CA CYS A 661 -11.44 -3.79 27.15
C CYS A 661 -11.67 -2.83 28.33
N ASP A 662 -12.73 -3.09 29.10
CA ASP A 662 -13.16 -2.21 30.20
C ASP A 662 -12.15 -2.20 31.35
N GLU A 663 -11.54 -3.37 31.63
CA GLU A 663 -10.54 -3.54 32.69
C GLU A 663 -9.51 -4.61 32.30
N VAL A 664 -8.31 -4.48 32.86
CA VAL A 664 -7.19 -5.40 32.69
C VAL A 664 -6.53 -5.69 34.04
N GLU A 665 -6.27 -6.96 34.34
CA GLU A 665 -5.44 -7.41 35.47
C GLU A 665 -4.09 -7.86 34.92
N LEU A 666 -3.00 -7.33 35.51
CA LEU A 666 -1.63 -7.73 35.17
C LEU A 666 -1.09 -8.70 36.22
N PHE A 667 -0.40 -9.73 35.76
CA PHE A 667 0.35 -10.68 36.57
C PHE A 667 1.83 -10.63 36.20
N MET A 668 2.67 -10.64 37.21
CA MET A 668 4.13 -10.75 37.13
C MET A 668 4.58 -11.97 37.88
N ASN A 669 5.22 -12.95 37.21
CA ASN A 669 5.64 -14.24 37.80
C ASN A 669 4.51 -14.94 38.59
N GLY A 670 3.28 -14.90 38.04
CA GLY A 670 2.08 -15.47 38.65
C GLY A 670 1.43 -14.62 39.75
N VAL A 671 2.05 -13.50 40.18
CA VAL A 671 1.54 -12.61 41.22
C VAL A 671 0.77 -11.44 40.59
N SER A 672 -0.50 -11.24 41.02
CA SER A 672 -1.31 -10.11 40.57
C SER A 672 -0.69 -8.77 40.95
N GLN A 673 -0.59 -7.87 39.98
CA GLN A 673 -0.17 -6.48 40.12
C GLN A 673 -1.36 -5.53 40.25
N GLY A 674 -2.56 -6.09 40.34
CA GLY A 674 -3.82 -5.39 40.45
C GLY A 674 -4.54 -5.15 39.13
N VAL A 675 -5.82 -4.80 39.25
CA VAL A 675 -6.72 -4.50 38.15
C VAL A 675 -6.72 -3.00 37.87
N LYS A 676 -6.67 -2.63 36.59
CA LYS A 676 -6.86 -1.24 36.13
C LYS A 676 -7.98 -1.15 35.12
N LYS A 677 -8.73 -0.06 35.18
CA LYS A 677 -9.81 0.25 34.23
C LYS A 677 -9.26 1.15 33.13
N ARG A 678 -9.65 0.85 31.89
CA ARG A 678 -9.29 1.65 30.74
C ARG A 678 -9.93 3.04 30.82
N ASN A 679 -9.12 4.07 30.60
CA ASN A 679 -9.56 5.44 30.35
C ASN A 679 -8.72 6.02 29.21
N SER A 680 -9.30 6.22 28.02
CA SER A 680 -8.57 6.65 26.82
C SER A 680 -7.86 8.00 26.98
N GLN A 681 -8.21 8.79 28.00
CA GLN A 681 -7.57 10.08 28.30
C GLN A 681 -6.48 9.99 29.39
N ASP A 682 -6.28 8.82 30.01
CA ASP A 682 -5.23 8.57 31.00
C ASP A 682 -3.96 8.00 30.32
N TYR A 683 -3.16 8.89 29.79
CA TYR A 683 -1.93 8.59 29.04
C TYR A 683 -0.74 8.18 29.95
N PRO A 684 0.11 7.22 29.52
CA PRO A 684 0.05 6.40 28.34
C PRO A 684 -0.80 5.13 28.51
N ALA A 685 -1.06 4.45 27.38
CA ALA A 685 -1.77 3.17 27.29
C ALA A 685 -3.19 3.23 27.91
N ALA A 686 -3.86 4.37 27.82
CA ALA A 686 -5.18 4.59 28.39
C ALA A 686 -5.25 4.25 29.90
N GLY A 687 -4.16 4.51 30.63
CA GLY A 687 -4.02 4.23 32.07
C GLY A 687 -3.68 2.77 32.42
N LEU A 688 -3.62 1.88 31.42
CA LEU A 688 -3.27 0.47 31.60
C LEU A 688 -1.74 0.30 31.65
N ARG A 689 -1.14 0.84 32.72
CA ARG A 689 0.29 0.80 33.00
C ARG A 689 0.57 0.42 34.44
N TRP A 690 1.57 -0.41 34.66
CA TRP A 690 2.00 -0.87 35.98
C TRP A 690 3.50 -0.65 36.17
N ASN A 691 3.92 -0.36 37.40
CA ASN A 691 5.33 -0.29 37.76
C ASN A 691 5.70 -1.54 38.57
N CYS A 692 6.34 -2.49 37.91
CA CYS A 692 6.70 -3.79 38.46
C CYS A 692 8.19 -3.89 38.76
N VAL A 693 8.56 -4.68 39.74
CA VAL A 693 9.97 -5.07 40.02
C VAL A 693 10.25 -6.37 39.28
N TYR A 694 11.29 -6.36 38.41
CA TYR A 694 11.77 -7.56 37.74
C TYR A 694 12.72 -8.34 38.65
N GLU A 695 12.64 -9.66 38.55
CA GLU A 695 13.65 -10.56 39.08
C GLU A 695 14.79 -10.70 38.05
N GLU A 696 16.04 -10.86 38.51
CA GLU A 696 17.15 -11.13 37.60
C GLU A 696 16.90 -12.44 36.83
N GLY A 697 17.11 -12.44 35.51
CA GLY A 697 16.81 -13.57 34.65
C GLY A 697 15.37 -13.52 34.11
N LYS A 698 14.73 -14.68 33.94
CA LYS A 698 13.44 -14.84 33.28
C LYS A 698 12.28 -14.33 34.12
N ASN A 699 11.43 -13.51 33.51
CA ASN A 699 10.17 -13.02 34.07
C ASN A 699 9.01 -13.34 33.13
N GLU A 700 7.88 -13.78 33.67
CA GLU A 700 6.65 -14.06 32.92
C GLU A 700 5.62 -12.99 33.24
N ILE A 701 5.09 -12.37 32.19
CA ILE A 701 4.12 -11.29 32.28
C ILE A 701 2.86 -11.73 31.57
N ARG A 702 1.72 -11.64 32.26
CA ARG A 702 0.42 -12.00 31.70
C ARG A 702 -0.59 -10.90 31.97
N ALA A 703 -1.32 -10.50 30.95
CA ALA A 703 -2.45 -9.58 31.03
C ALA A 703 -3.77 -10.34 30.79
N VAL A 704 -4.75 -10.05 31.61
CA VAL A 704 -6.09 -10.63 31.50
C VAL A 704 -7.08 -9.48 31.37
N ALA A 705 -7.69 -9.34 30.20
CA ALA A 705 -8.61 -8.26 29.87
C ALA A 705 -10.07 -8.73 29.84
N VAL A 706 -10.98 -7.88 30.28
CA VAL A 706 -12.40 -8.17 30.35
C VAL A 706 -13.21 -7.07 29.64
N LYS A 707 -14.10 -7.48 28.73
CA LYS A 707 -15.08 -6.61 28.06
C LYS A 707 -16.45 -7.25 28.15
N GLY A 708 -17.32 -6.69 29.00
CA GLY A 708 -18.60 -7.30 29.29
C GLY A 708 -18.45 -8.72 29.85
N LYS A 709 -18.84 -9.74 29.06
CA LYS A 709 -18.70 -11.17 29.42
C LYS A 709 -17.47 -11.82 28.79
N THR A 710 -16.80 -11.16 27.88
CA THR A 710 -15.64 -11.71 27.15
C THR A 710 -14.38 -11.51 27.99
N LYS A 711 -13.60 -12.56 28.10
CA LYS A 711 -12.29 -12.57 28.76
C LYS A 711 -11.24 -13.04 27.78
N ILE A 712 -10.19 -12.26 27.61
CA ILE A 712 -9.06 -12.54 26.73
C ILE A 712 -7.74 -12.37 27.48
N THR A 713 -6.68 -13.01 27.03
CA THR A 713 -5.37 -12.98 27.67
C THR A 713 -4.26 -12.78 26.66
N ASP A 714 -3.19 -12.14 27.13
CA ASP A 714 -1.91 -12.03 26.42
C ASP A 714 -0.77 -12.34 27.39
N GLU A 715 0.31 -12.96 26.89
CA GLU A 715 1.44 -13.41 27.70
C GLU A 715 2.77 -13.16 26.98
N ILE A 716 3.76 -12.64 27.70
CA ILE A 716 5.14 -12.51 27.23
C ILE A 716 6.13 -13.02 28.26
N SER A 717 7.33 -13.39 27.80
CA SER A 717 8.47 -13.71 28.63
C SER A 717 9.63 -12.77 28.33
N GLN A 718 10.20 -12.15 29.34
CA GLN A 718 11.34 -11.25 29.24
C GLN A 718 12.45 -11.64 30.20
N GLU A 719 13.69 -11.54 29.78
CA GLU A 719 14.87 -11.64 30.60
C GLU A 719 15.19 -10.28 31.23
N TYR A 720 15.60 -10.22 32.48
CA TYR A 720 16.06 -8.99 33.12
C TYR A 720 17.56 -9.09 33.41
N GLN A 721 18.33 -8.23 32.73
CA GLN A 721 19.80 -8.13 32.88
C GLN A 721 20.12 -7.01 33.84
N THR A 722 20.90 -7.31 34.90
CA THR A 722 21.35 -6.30 35.85
C THR A 722 22.75 -5.76 35.53
N ALA A 723 23.57 -6.56 34.84
CA ALA A 723 24.89 -6.13 34.39
C ALA A 723 24.75 -5.08 33.26
N LYS A 724 25.46 -3.97 33.39
CA LYS A 724 25.57 -2.96 32.33
C LYS A 724 26.75 -3.29 31.43
N TRP A 725 26.54 -3.19 30.15
CA TRP A 725 27.54 -3.42 29.09
C TRP A 725 28.52 -2.24 28.94
N GLY A 726 29.70 -2.55 28.41
CA GLY A 726 30.69 -1.60 27.89
C GLY A 726 30.60 -1.44 26.37
N GLU A 727 31.74 -1.15 25.72
CA GLU A 727 31.84 -1.08 24.26
C GLU A 727 31.74 -2.48 23.64
N GLU A 728 31.11 -2.57 22.44
CA GLU A 728 30.97 -3.82 21.70
C GLU A 728 32.35 -4.37 21.31
N ALA A 729 32.61 -5.61 21.66
CA ALA A 729 33.90 -6.29 21.47
C ALA A 729 33.80 -7.60 20.68
N SER A 730 32.64 -8.24 20.68
CA SER A 730 32.42 -9.53 20.02
C SER A 730 31.00 -9.66 19.49
N VAL A 731 30.85 -10.54 18.49
CA VAL A 731 29.57 -10.98 17.98
C VAL A 731 29.50 -12.51 18.02
N THR A 732 28.31 -13.04 18.32
CA THR A 732 28.02 -14.48 18.20
C THR A 732 26.91 -14.68 17.20
N VAL A 733 26.77 -15.87 16.64
CA VAL A 733 25.66 -16.24 15.76
C VAL A 733 25.14 -17.64 16.09
N HIS A 734 23.82 -17.81 16.09
CA HIS A 734 23.18 -19.10 16.39
C HIS A 734 21.84 -19.24 15.66
N ILE A 735 21.33 -20.46 15.56
CA ILE A 735 19.99 -20.74 14.99
C ILE A 735 18.95 -20.54 16.10
N VAL A 736 17.98 -19.65 15.87
CA VAL A 736 16.85 -19.39 16.79
C VAL A 736 15.70 -20.37 16.55
N SER A 737 15.40 -20.64 15.29
CA SER A 737 14.35 -21.58 14.89
C SER A 737 14.64 -22.18 13.52
N ARG A 738 14.03 -23.34 13.28
CA ARG A 738 14.07 -24.02 11.99
C ARG A 738 12.70 -24.60 11.67
N GLU A 739 12.22 -24.32 10.45
CA GLU A 739 10.96 -24.82 9.91
C GLU A 739 11.24 -25.39 8.52
N GLY A 740 11.30 -26.71 8.40
CA GLY A 740 11.69 -27.37 7.16
C GLY A 740 13.10 -26.95 6.73
N ASP A 741 13.22 -26.41 5.53
CA ASP A 741 14.46 -25.92 4.96
C ASP A 741 14.77 -24.44 5.35
N MET A 742 13.88 -23.77 6.05
CA MET A 742 14.07 -22.39 6.50
C MET A 742 14.65 -22.34 7.91
N ALA A 743 15.80 -21.69 8.09
CA ALA A 743 16.41 -21.37 9.38
C ALA A 743 16.37 -19.87 9.65
N LEU A 744 16.08 -19.48 10.90
CA LEU A 744 16.24 -18.11 11.40
C LEU A 744 17.51 -18.02 12.23
N LEU A 745 18.45 -17.23 11.78
CA LEU A 745 19.70 -16.95 12.46
C LEU A 745 19.57 -15.67 13.28
N GLU A 746 20.24 -15.62 14.45
CA GLU A 746 20.38 -14.42 15.26
C GLU A 746 21.85 -14.18 15.57
N ALA A 747 22.32 -12.98 15.22
CA ALA A 747 23.60 -12.44 15.68
C ALA A 747 23.38 -11.59 16.94
N GLN A 748 24.29 -11.69 17.93
CA GLN A 748 24.22 -10.96 19.18
C GLN A 748 25.55 -10.28 19.49
N LEU A 749 25.52 -9.01 19.92
CA LEU A 749 26.67 -8.19 20.25
C LEU A 749 26.95 -8.19 21.75
N TYR A 750 28.22 -8.38 22.13
CA TYR A 750 28.68 -8.42 23.50
C TYR A 750 29.88 -7.51 23.70
N ASP A 751 30.04 -7.03 24.93
CA ASP A 751 31.27 -6.37 25.38
C ASP A 751 32.38 -7.37 25.74
N LYS A 752 33.49 -6.87 26.29
CA LYS A 752 34.66 -7.68 26.67
C LYS A 752 34.36 -8.63 27.83
N GLU A 753 33.40 -8.28 28.67
CA GLU A 753 32.97 -9.06 29.83
C GLU A 753 31.90 -10.07 29.50
N GLY A 754 31.43 -10.11 28.22
CA GLY A 754 30.40 -11.01 27.76
C GLY A 754 28.99 -10.52 28.12
N VAL A 755 28.81 -9.23 28.38
CA VAL A 755 27.52 -8.61 28.64
C VAL A 755 26.91 -8.14 27.32
N ARG A 756 25.64 -8.44 27.06
CA ARG A 756 24.96 -8.06 25.84
C ARG A 756 24.77 -6.53 25.72
N CYS A 757 25.17 -5.94 24.60
CA CYS A 757 25.12 -4.50 24.36
C CYS A 757 23.73 -4.09 23.80
N LEU A 758 22.77 -3.89 24.69
CA LEU A 758 21.34 -3.74 24.36
C LEU A 758 20.99 -2.45 23.60
N ASP A 759 21.81 -1.40 23.67
CA ASP A 759 21.61 -0.11 23.01
C ASP A 759 22.46 0.10 21.75
N SER A 760 23.20 -0.96 21.34
CA SER A 760 24.06 -0.88 20.16
C SER A 760 23.29 -0.48 18.92
N LYS A 761 23.89 0.48 18.16
CA LYS A 761 23.41 0.94 16.85
C LYS A 761 24.36 0.50 15.72
N LYS A 762 25.31 -0.40 16.00
CA LYS A 762 26.19 -0.92 14.93
C LYS A 762 25.40 -1.68 13.89
N TYR A 763 25.83 -1.56 12.62
CA TYR A 763 25.31 -2.41 11.56
C TYR A 763 25.89 -3.82 11.70
N ILE A 764 25.05 -4.80 11.47
CA ILE A 764 25.41 -6.21 11.35
C ILE A 764 25.18 -6.61 9.90
N GLU A 765 26.20 -7.22 9.29
CA GLU A 765 26.15 -7.74 7.94
C GLU A 765 26.24 -9.26 7.96
N PHE A 766 25.35 -9.89 7.18
CA PHE A 766 25.32 -11.34 6.97
C PHE A 766 25.76 -11.66 5.54
N GLU A 767 26.68 -12.62 5.40
CA GLU A 767 27.09 -13.19 4.13
C GLU A 767 26.97 -14.70 4.18
N LEU A 768 26.75 -15.34 3.04
CA LEU A 768 26.64 -16.80 2.96
C LEU A 768 27.41 -17.32 1.73
N VAL A 769 28.17 -18.39 1.95
CA VAL A 769 28.82 -19.17 0.89
C VAL A 769 28.44 -20.63 1.07
N GLY A 770 28.04 -21.29 0.00
CA GLY A 770 27.64 -22.73 0.02
C GLY A 770 26.36 -22.98 -0.77
N ASP A 771 25.62 -24.01 -0.37
CA ASP A 771 24.45 -24.49 -1.09
C ASP A 771 23.15 -23.79 -0.65
N GLY A 772 23.13 -23.12 0.51
CA GLY A 772 22.00 -22.35 1.03
C GLY A 772 21.81 -21.00 0.32
N ILE A 773 20.67 -20.37 0.53
CA ILE A 773 20.31 -19.05 0.01
C ILE A 773 19.94 -18.15 1.18
N LEU A 774 20.65 -17.03 1.33
CA LEU A 774 20.32 -15.98 2.27
C LEU A 774 19.08 -15.24 1.79
N ILE A 775 18.03 -15.14 2.62
CA ILE A 775 16.84 -14.34 2.33
C ILE A 775 17.18 -12.89 2.69
N GLN A 776 17.66 -12.19 1.70
CA GLN A 776 18.21 -10.84 1.80
C GLN A 776 17.45 -9.84 0.93
N ASN A 777 17.73 -8.56 1.10
CA ASN A 777 17.18 -7.48 0.28
C ASN A 777 15.64 -7.46 0.30
N GLN A 778 15.06 -7.83 1.46
CA GLN A 778 13.61 -7.75 1.70
C GLN A 778 13.20 -6.37 2.27
N GLY A 779 14.17 -5.59 2.76
CA GLY A 779 13.91 -4.32 3.43
C GLY A 779 13.10 -4.47 4.72
N THR A 780 13.41 -5.51 5.50
CA THR A 780 12.82 -5.78 6.81
C THR A 780 13.92 -6.02 7.86
N SER A 781 13.58 -5.96 9.14
CA SER A 781 14.53 -6.19 10.23
C SER A 781 15.07 -7.63 10.28
N THR A 782 14.42 -8.57 9.59
CA THR A 782 14.78 -10.00 9.57
C THR A 782 15.07 -10.54 8.18
N GLY A 783 15.04 -9.69 7.16
CA GLY A 783 15.25 -10.03 5.76
C GLY A 783 16.20 -9.08 5.03
N SER A 784 17.09 -8.40 5.76
CA SER A 784 18.11 -7.53 5.18
C SER A 784 19.49 -8.02 5.56
N ARG A 785 20.38 -8.22 4.56
CA ARG A 785 21.76 -8.67 4.82
C ARG A 785 22.57 -7.65 5.61
N LYS A 786 22.20 -6.37 5.57
CA LYS A 786 22.78 -5.30 6.38
C LYS A 786 21.67 -4.58 7.13
N VAL A 787 21.73 -4.62 8.44
CA VAL A 787 20.71 -4.04 9.32
C VAL A 787 21.36 -3.52 10.60
N GLN A 788 20.89 -2.39 11.10
CA GLN A 788 21.33 -1.86 12.39
C GLN A 788 20.81 -2.73 13.54
N ALA A 789 21.63 -2.99 14.53
CA ALA A 789 21.24 -3.80 15.69
C ALA A 789 20.01 -3.22 16.40
N TYR A 790 19.17 -4.12 16.89
CA TYR A 790 18.03 -3.83 17.75
C TYR A 790 18.12 -4.68 19.03
N ASN A 791 18.20 -4.03 20.18
CA ASN A 791 18.43 -4.68 21.46
C ASN A 791 19.63 -5.65 21.45
N GLY A 792 20.76 -5.18 20.88
CA GLY A 792 22.03 -5.91 20.82
C GLY A 792 22.03 -7.11 19.88
N ARG A 793 21.13 -7.17 18.91
CA ARG A 793 20.99 -8.32 17.99
C ARG A 793 20.52 -7.90 16.60
N ALA A 794 20.71 -8.81 15.63
CA ALA A 794 20.06 -8.78 14.32
C ALA A 794 19.73 -10.20 13.89
N ARG A 795 18.72 -10.34 13.00
CA ARG A 795 18.23 -11.63 12.51
C ARG A 795 18.19 -11.68 11.00
N ILE A 796 18.38 -12.88 10.45
CA ILE A 796 18.18 -13.14 9.03
C ILE A 796 17.69 -14.56 8.80
N LYS A 797 16.86 -14.73 7.77
CA LYS A 797 16.36 -16.04 7.31
C LYS A 797 17.33 -16.62 6.29
N VAL A 798 17.53 -17.93 6.34
CA VAL A 798 18.33 -18.69 5.38
C VAL A 798 17.51 -19.87 4.89
N ASN A 799 17.37 -20.01 3.57
CA ASN A 799 16.81 -21.22 2.99
C ASN A 799 17.97 -22.22 2.80
N LEU A 800 17.91 -23.33 3.52
CA LEU A 800 18.91 -24.38 3.51
C LEU A 800 18.56 -25.38 2.40
N ASN A 801 19.54 -25.67 1.56
CA ASN A 801 19.50 -26.81 0.64
C ASN A 801 20.16 -28.03 1.31
N LYS A 802 20.37 -29.12 0.57
CA LYS A 802 20.92 -30.36 1.11
C LYS A 802 22.42 -30.31 1.43
N GLY A 803 23.12 -29.29 0.93
CA GLY A 803 24.56 -29.12 1.11
C GLY A 803 24.90 -28.23 2.30
N LYS A 804 26.20 -28.15 2.59
CA LYS A 804 26.75 -27.30 3.63
C LYS A 804 26.86 -25.84 3.18
N SER A 805 26.65 -24.94 4.12
CA SER A 805 26.86 -23.51 3.93
C SER A 805 27.64 -22.93 5.10
N ILE A 806 28.34 -21.84 4.85
CA ILE A 806 29.03 -21.05 5.89
C ILE A 806 28.41 -19.66 5.88
N VAL A 807 27.89 -19.25 7.02
CA VAL A 807 27.44 -17.88 7.25
C VAL A 807 28.56 -17.10 7.93
N ALA A 808 28.88 -15.94 7.38
CA ALA A 808 29.76 -14.95 8.00
C ALA A 808 28.91 -13.81 8.60
N VAL A 809 29.25 -13.38 9.81
CA VAL A 809 28.63 -12.23 10.46
C VAL A 809 29.70 -11.18 10.73
N LYS A 810 29.48 -9.97 10.19
CA LYS A 810 30.41 -8.84 10.28
C LYS A 810 29.76 -7.67 11.00
N SER A 811 30.57 -6.92 11.73
CA SER A 811 30.23 -5.61 12.28
C SER A 811 31.50 -4.77 12.40
N GLU A 812 31.38 -3.46 12.18
CA GLU A 812 32.54 -2.57 12.18
C GLU A 812 33.27 -2.58 13.50
N GLY A 813 34.62 -2.77 13.44
CA GLY A 813 35.50 -2.83 14.63
C GLY A 813 35.40 -4.12 15.44
N ILE A 814 34.68 -5.13 14.97
CA ILE A 814 34.50 -6.43 15.65
C ILE A 814 35.02 -7.57 14.76
N PRO A 815 35.73 -8.57 15.29
CA PRO A 815 36.15 -9.73 14.52
C PRO A 815 35.00 -10.48 13.88
N THR A 816 35.12 -10.82 12.59
CA THR A 816 34.15 -11.62 11.86
C THR A 816 33.99 -13.01 12.44
N VAL A 817 32.77 -13.48 12.60
CA VAL A 817 32.45 -14.82 13.08
C VAL A 817 31.82 -15.64 11.96
N PHE A 818 32.20 -16.94 11.95
CA PHE A 818 31.71 -17.89 10.92
C PHE A 818 30.94 -19.02 11.60
N MET A 819 29.85 -19.45 10.98
CA MET A 819 29.05 -20.59 11.42
C MET A 819 28.74 -21.51 10.24
N GLU A 820 29.10 -22.79 10.36
CA GLU A 820 28.67 -23.83 9.42
C GLU A 820 27.22 -24.22 9.71
N ILE A 821 26.39 -24.30 8.65
CA ILE A 821 24.97 -24.71 8.70
C ILE A 821 24.66 -25.68 7.57
N GLN A 822 23.76 -26.62 7.85
CA GLN A 822 23.31 -27.60 6.87
C GLN A 822 21.83 -27.95 7.10
#